data_61c08989265cdc319bef2fd8fdcc72c1
#
_entry.id   61c08989265cdc319bef2fd8fdcc72c1
#
_cell.length_a   1.000
_cell.length_b   1.000
_cell.length_c   1.000
_cell.angle_alpha   90.00
_cell.angle_beta   90.00
_cell.angle_gamma   90.00
#
_symmetry.space_group_name_H-M   'P 1'
#
loop_
_entity.id
_entity.type
_entity.pdbx_description
1 polymer ?
#
loop_
_entity_poly.entity_id
_entity_poly.type
_entity_poly.pdbx_seq_one_letter_code
_entity_poly.pdbx_strand_id
1 'polypeptide(L)'
;MKKTRWKNILRGIRGSLNRFLSILFIVALGSGFMAGLAATSPDLYETADAYFDDCAMYDLDIKSTLGFSSEDAEAVVALREAEAVQSAVVSDLVLDTKDEKSYVSRVYGMLDENGETLLNRFVLTQGRLPQSADECVVQHASGKYLEGEGLALGDTLTFSQDNADTMQWKDSVYATTLRIVGFVQSPIAVSIISEPSAVGSGKISLDVYTGANYFKTDTATDLFVMLRGAKALDSFSDEYEALCTDGEAAIKAIAPRREEKRTAAVREKAEASLQALQSAKALFESAAGVREQQLSKTAQQLFAATGQSAALAAVNPTLAKTLTQALDCIGQGLQNADAGEQEAVLQTMDAQIKSAQESVDSLQSASWIYRRRSDAAAFDSVKTNVGKVAALSKIFPVFFFAVALLVALTTMTRLVEERRTEMGTLKALGFSSNQILSEYILYALLSSVLGCALGFCVGFRLFPRAIGSAYSMMFVMPAVKTPFRLEIALWVAPVTVCSILLATLFACYAEYRACPARLMQPKAPAAGKRIFLEHITPLWKRLGFTQKVTCRNLFRYRKRFVMTIIGVAGCSALLLTGFGVRDSVSDIVEKQYGEIDLYDLRITLGEDADAALQDEALCRVLDDGALVRSYAVFSEHSGKAEKEDVSLCVPRDGESFASYITLRNRRTKEPIALAGEGAVLTEKLCEQLGVSVGDTVTLENENGVGGTVRVCGITENYVSSYAYLSEEAYRTAFGEAPDYKTLYCLLADGADTDAVTASVMASHAAVYAYSVATLRQSFSDSIRSINGVVWVLILAAGLLCAVVLYNLINVNICERRRELATLRVLGFHKYETERYIFRETNILSAIGALLGLVLGIWLHAFVVRTVEVDMVMFGRKINPLSFVLAFLITMIFTVLVDQIMRRQIRRIDMVEAMKANE
;
A
#
# COMPACT_ATOMS: atom_id res chain seq x y z
N MET A 1 27.63 -10.62 -53.43
CA MET A 1 26.19 -10.37 -53.18
C MET A 1 25.88 -9.85 -51.74
N LYS A 2 26.51 -10.32 -50.65
CA LYS A 2 26.20 -9.86 -49.29
C LYS A 2 26.42 -8.36 -49.01
N LYS A 3 27.52 -7.76 -49.49
CA LYS A 3 27.83 -6.32 -49.28
C LYS A 3 26.86 -5.36 -50.01
N THR A 4 26.43 -5.69 -51.21
CA THR A 4 25.49 -4.86 -51.99
C THR A 4 24.10 -4.83 -51.37
N ARG A 5 23.69 -5.95 -50.78
CA ARG A 5 22.40 -6.08 -50.07
C ARG A 5 22.32 -5.19 -48.85
N TRP A 6 23.37 -5.20 -48.02
CA TRP A 6 23.45 -4.30 -46.84
C TRP A 6 23.43 -2.82 -47.25
N LYS A 7 24.13 -2.46 -48.32
CA LYS A 7 24.08 -1.09 -48.89
C LYS A 7 22.66 -0.69 -49.31
N ASN A 8 21.90 -1.59 -49.96
CA ASN A 8 20.52 -1.32 -50.36
C ASN A 8 19.60 -1.15 -49.16
N ILE A 9 19.74 -1.97 -48.14
CA ILE A 9 18.95 -1.85 -46.90
C ILE A 9 19.25 -0.52 -46.20
N LEU A 10 20.52 -0.15 -46.06
CA LEU A 10 20.92 1.13 -45.42
C LEU A 10 20.43 2.33 -46.22
N ARG A 11 20.47 2.24 -47.58
CA ARG A 11 19.87 3.26 -48.45
C ARG A 11 18.36 3.32 -48.32
N GLY A 12 17.70 2.15 -48.21
CA GLY A 12 16.27 2.03 -47.93
C GLY A 12 15.86 2.67 -46.63
N ILE A 13 16.63 2.41 -45.54
CA ILE A 13 16.42 3.06 -44.22
C ILE A 13 16.61 4.57 -44.34
N ARG A 14 17.69 5.02 -45.01
CA ARG A 14 17.97 6.45 -45.17
C ARG A 14 16.91 7.18 -45.99
N GLY A 15 16.33 6.51 -46.99
CA GLY A 15 15.22 7.05 -47.82
C GLY A 15 13.87 7.06 -47.08
N SER A 16 13.71 6.24 -46.01
CA SER A 16 12.49 6.16 -45.17
C SER A 16 12.75 6.36 -43.70
N LEU A 17 13.74 7.21 -43.37
CA LEU A 17 14.23 7.40 -41.98
C LEU A 17 13.11 7.75 -41.00
N ASN A 18 12.20 8.63 -41.35
CA ASN A 18 11.08 9.02 -40.52
C ASN A 18 10.19 7.83 -40.12
N ARG A 19 10.00 6.87 -41.02
CA ARG A 19 9.20 5.67 -40.74
C ARG A 19 9.97 4.66 -39.89
N PHE A 20 11.27 4.50 -40.22
CA PHE A 20 12.16 3.66 -39.41
C PHE A 20 12.16 4.13 -37.97
N LEU A 21 12.33 5.43 -37.73
CA LEU A 21 12.29 6.05 -36.43
C LEU A 21 10.90 5.91 -35.79
N SER A 22 9.81 6.04 -36.54
CA SER A 22 8.45 5.85 -36.02
C SER A 22 8.24 4.44 -35.47
N ILE A 23 8.65 3.40 -36.24
CA ILE A 23 8.56 2.01 -35.76
C ILE A 23 9.48 1.80 -34.57
N LEU A 24 10.72 2.27 -34.64
CA LEU A 24 11.68 2.20 -33.55
C LEU A 24 11.14 2.81 -32.26
N PHE A 25 10.57 4.02 -32.30
CA PHE A 25 10.02 4.69 -31.11
C PHE A 25 8.75 4.00 -30.59
N ILE A 26 7.88 3.48 -31.47
CA ILE A 26 6.70 2.72 -31.05
C ILE A 26 7.12 1.44 -30.34
N VAL A 27 8.12 0.73 -30.90
CA VAL A 27 8.67 -0.48 -30.29
C VAL A 27 9.38 -0.14 -28.97
N ALA A 28 10.18 0.93 -28.96
CA ALA A 28 10.87 1.37 -27.74
C ALA A 28 9.89 1.74 -26.62
N LEU A 29 8.80 2.44 -26.97
CA LEU A 29 7.78 2.79 -25.99
C LEU A 29 7.04 1.56 -25.48
N GLY A 30 6.62 0.66 -26.38
CA GLY A 30 5.91 -0.58 -26.01
C GLY A 30 6.75 -1.54 -25.18
N SER A 31 7.99 -1.84 -25.63
CA SER A 31 8.91 -2.73 -24.92
C SER A 31 9.46 -2.08 -23.66
N GLY A 32 9.73 -0.78 -23.68
CA GLY A 32 10.22 -0.04 -22.52
C GLY A 32 9.17 0.08 -21.41
N PHE A 33 7.92 0.31 -21.78
CA PHE A 33 6.81 0.30 -20.83
C PHE A 33 6.60 -1.09 -20.23
N MET A 34 6.59 -2.12 -21.09
CA MET A 34 6.40 -3.51 -20.65
C MET A 34 7.51 -3.97 -19.72
N ALA A 35 8.77 -3.75 -20.11
CA ALA A 35 9.93 -4.15 -19.32
C ALA A 35 10.10 -3.30 -18.04
N GLY A 36 9.92 -1.99 -18.16
CA GLY A 36 10.09 -1.07 -17.05
C GLY A 36 9.04 -1.25 -15.95
N LEU A 37 7.78 -1.43 -16.33
CA LEU A 37 6.72 -1.68 -15.35
C LEU A 37 6.86 -3.07 -14.72
N ALA A 38 7.24 -4.10 -15.52
CA ALA A 38 7.50 -5.44 -15.00
C ALA A 38 8.71 -5.49 -14.04
N ALA A 39 9.71 -4.63 -14.22
CA ALA A 39 10.87 -4.54 -13.35
C ALA A 39 10.60 -3.77 -12.05
N THR A 40 9.56 -2.94 -12.01
CA THR A 40 9.32 -2.03 -10.88
C THR A 40 9.09 -2.77 -9.57
N SER A 41 8.23 -3.81 -9.56
CA SER A 41 7.96 -4.57 -8.35
C SER A 41 9.20 -5.35 -7.85
N PRO A 42 9.91 -6.13 -8.69
CA PRO A 42 11.15 -6.78 -8.26
C PRO A 42 12.23 -5.79 -7.77
N ASP A 43 12.34 -4.61 -8.40
CA ASP A 43 13.33 -3.60 -7.99
C ASP A 43 12.98 -2.97 -6.64
N LEU A 44 11.68 -2.79 -6.34
CA LEU A 44 11.21 -2.32 -5.05
C LEU A 44 11.43 -3.36 -3.95
N TYR A 45 11.10 -4.63 -4.21
CA TYR A 45 11.35 -5.72 -3.26
C TYR A 45 12.84 -5.89 -2.98
N GLU A 46 13.69 -5.95 -4.01
CA GLU A 46 15.14 -6.06 -3.84
C GLU A 46 15.73 -4.86 -3.08
N THR A 47 15.16 -3.67 -3.27
CA THR A 47 15.60 -2.48 -2.53
C THR A 47 15.22 -2.57 -1.07
N ALA A 48 14.00 -3.01 -0.75
CA ALA A 48 13.52 -3.18 0.62
C ALA A 48 14.28 -4.30 1.33
N ASP A 49 14.43 -5.46 0.69
CA ASP A 49 15.16 -6.61 1.21
C ASP A 49 16.61 -6.26 1.52
N ALA A 50 17.30 -5.64 0.56
CA ALA A 50 18.68 -5.18 0.79
C ALA A 50 18.77 -4.14 1.92
N TYR A 51 17.77 -3.30 2.13
CA TYR A 51 17.74 -2.36 3.24
C TYR A 51 17.56 -3.09 4.58
N PHE A 52 16.67 -4.07 4.65
CA PHE A 52 16.47 -4.89 5.84
C PHE A 52 17.73 -5.69 6.21
N ASP A 53 18.40 -6.26 5.22
CA ASP A 53 19.64 -7.00 5.41
C ASP A 53 20.82 -6.10 5.85
N ASP A 54 20.97 -4.94 5.22
CA ASP A 54 22.02 -3.96 5.55
C ASP A 54 21.82 -3.45 6.98
N CYS A 55 20.58 -3.27 7.41
CA CYS A 55 20.21 -2.87 8.75
C CYS A 55 20.15 -4.04 9.76
N ALA A 56 20.39 -5.26 9.33
CA ALA A 56 20.25 -6.47 10.16
C ALA A 56 18.89 -6.51 10.91
N MET A 57 17.78 -6.27 10.18
CA MET A 57 16.45 -6.35 10.77
C MET A 57 16.18 -7.76 11.28
N TYR A 58 15.52 -7.87 12.42
CA TYR A 58 15.14 -9.16 13.01
C TYR A 58 14.29 -10.01 12.05
N ASP A 59 14.37 -11.34 12.19
CA ASP A 59 13.48 -12.29 11.52
C ASP A 59 12.30 -12.68 12.42
N LEU A 60 12.56 -12.79 13.73
CA LEU A 60 11.56 -13.04 14.76
C LEU A 60 11.69 -12.01 15.89
N ASP A 61 10.56 -11.47 16.34
CA ASP A 61 10.38 -10.65 17.53
C ASP A 61 9.58 -11.48 18.55
N ILE A 62 10.20 -11.79 19.67
CA ILE A 62 9.60 -12.60 20.71
C ILE A 62 9.34 -11.72 21.91
N LYS A 63 8.10 -11.66 22.36
CA LYS A 63 7.67 -10.93 23.55
C LYS A 63 7.34 -11.88 24.67
N SER A 64 7.57 -11.48 25.91
CA SER A 64 7.20 -12.28 27.07
C SER A 64 6.31 -11.49 28.02
N THR A 65 5.24 -12.12 28.49
CA THR A 65 4.33 -11.52 29.49
C THR A 65 5.01 -11.22 30.83
N LEU A 66 6.06 -11.96 31.17
CA LEU A 66 6.86 -11.76 32.39
C LEU A 66 8.31 -11.35 32.09
N GLY A 67 8.59 -10.96 30.84
CA GLY A 67 9.91 -10.57 30.35
C GLY A 67 10.93 -11.69 30.29
N PHE A 68 12.09 -11.39 29.77
CA PHE A 68 13.21 -12.32 29.57
C PHE A 68 14.36 -12.04 30.53
N SER A 69 14.96 -13.08 31.05
CA SER A 69 16.25 -13.01 31.76
C SER A 69 17.41 -13.13 30.74
N SER A 70 18.65 -12.79 31.14
CA SER A 70 19.84 -13.04 30.32
C SER A 70 20.00 -14.50 29.94
N GLU A 71 19.61 -15.44 30.82
CA GLU A 71 19.67 -16.88 30.54
C GLU A 71 18.66 -17.30 29.44
N ASP A 72 17.52 -16.60 29.31
CA ASP A 72 16.57 -16.86 28.24
C ASP A 72 17.15 -16.47 26.89
N ALA A 73 17.77 -15.28 26.81
CA ALA A 73 18.47 -14.85 25.62
C ALA A 73 19.63 -15.80 25.24
N GLU A 74 20.45 -16.21 26.22
CA GLU A 74 21.52 -17.19 26.00
C GLU A 74 21.00 -18.54 25.49
N ALA A 75 19.84 -19.00 26.01
CA ALA A 75 19.21 -20.23 25.55
C ALA A 75 18.73 -20.17 24.11
N VAL A 76 18.25 -18.99 23.65
CA VAL A 76 17.86 -18.78 22.26
C VAL A 76 19.10 -18.66 21.36
N VAL A 77 20.16 -17.95 21.81
CA VAL A 77 21.45 -17.86 21.07
C VAL A 77 22.09 -19.25 20.88
N ALA A 78 21.90 -20.15 21.84
CA ALA A 78 22.48 -21.51 21.78
C ALA A 78 21.80 -22.42 20.76
N LEU A 79 20.65 -22.05 20.21
CA LEU A 79 19.97 -22.78 19.16
C LEU A 79 20.77 -22.73 17.85
N ARG A 80 20.74 -23.83 17.12
CA ARG A 80 21.43 -23.95 15.83
C ARG A 80 20.86 -23.01 14.78
N GLU A 81 19.59 -22.74 14.85
CA GLU A 81 18.79 -21.91 13.94
C GLU A 81 19.05 -20.42 14.14
N ALA A 82 19.42 -20.01 15.36
CA ALA A 82 19.73 -18.61 15.65
C ALA A 82 21.13 -18.24 15.17
N GLU A 83 21.28 -17.05 14.57
CA GLU A 83 22.56 -16.43 14.21
C GLU A 83 22.95 -15.37 15.23
N ALA A 84 22.00 -14.50 15.57
CA ALA A 84 22.16 -13.44 16.56
C ALA A 84 20.87 -13.22 17.33
N VAL A 85 21.00 -12.80 18.59
CA VAL A 85 19.86 -12.42 19.44
C VAL A 85 20.20 -11.12 20.14
N GLN A 86 19.26 -10.19 20.17
CA GLN A 86 19.37 -8.93 20.87
C GLN A 86 18.20 -8.77 21.83
N SER A 87 18.50 -8.54 23.09
CA SER A 87 17.54 -8.17 24.11
C SER A 87 17.23 -6.68 24.03
N ALA A 88 15.97 -6.31 24.20
CA ALA A 88 15.51 -4.94 24.25
C ALA A 88 14.45 -4.77 25.35
N VAL A 89 14.38 -3.57 25.93
CA VAL A 89 13.25 -3.13 26.74
C VAL A 89 12.44 -2.16 25.87
N VAL A 90 11.24 -2.56 25.49
CA VAL A 90 10.35 -1.76 24.66
C VAL A 90 9.12 -1.37 25.47
N SER A 91 8.82 -0.07 25.50
CA SER A 91 7.66 0.44 26.23
C SER A 91 7.05 1.63 25.52
N ASP A 92 5.73 1.71 25.54
CA ASP A 92 4.99 2.84 25.03
C ASP A 92 4.76 3.84 26.17
N LEU A 93 5.16 5.10 25.96
CA LEU A 93 5.12 6.17 26.95
C LEU A 93 4.59 7.45 26.30
N VAL A 94 3.90 8.29 27.08
CA VAL A 94 3.58 9.66 26.68
C VAL A 94 4.72 10.58 27.10
N LEU A 95 5.33 11.25 26.12
CA LEU A 95 6.44 12.18 26.32
C LEU A 95 6.03 13.58 25.89
N ASP A 96 6.25 14.57 26.75
CA ASP A 96 5.93 15.97 26.51
C ASP A 96 7.14 16.75 26.02
N THR A 97 6.93 17.64 25.07
CA THR A 97 7.92 18.64 24.66
C THR A 97 7.83 19.89 25.52
N LYS A 98 8.78 20.80 25.37
CA LYS A 98 8.77 22.12 26.04
C LYS A 98 7.56 22.97 25.67
N ASP A 99 6.98 22.75 24.49
CA ASP A 99 5.82 23.49 23.99
C ASP A 99 4.49 22.82 24.39
N GLU A 100 4.51 21.96 25.43
CA GLU A 100 3.36 21.22 25.95
C GLU A 100 2.66 20.32 24.90
N LYS A 101 3.37 19.90 23.87
CA LYS A 101 2.88 18.88 22.95
C LYS A 101 3.23 17.51 23.50
N SER A 102 2.22 16.64 23.61
CA SER A 102 2.36 15.25 24.03
C SER A 102 2.49 14.33 22.84
N TYR A 103 3.47 13.43 22.87
CA TYR A 103 3.69 12.38 21.87
C TYR A 103 3.60 11.01 22.53
N VAL A 104 2.74 10.15 22.00
CA VAL A 104 2.80 8.72 22.33
C VAL A 104 4.05 8.17 21.65
N SER A 105 5.01 7.76 22.45
CA SER A 105 6.35 7.38 22.02
C SER A 105 6.62 5.93 22.37
N ARG A 106 7.07 5.14 21.40
CA ARG A 106 7.63 3.82 21.69
C ARG A 106 9.12 3.95 21.95
N VAL A 107 9.51 3.66 23.18
CA VAL A 107 10.90 3.80 23.65
C VAL A 107 11.58 2.43 23.60
N TYR A 108 12.67 2.36 22.84
CA TYR A 108 13.51 1.17 22.68
C TYR A 108 14.81 1.35 23.47
N GLY A 109 14.95 0.67 24.59
CA GLY A 109 16.19 0.58 25.36
C GLY A 109 17.03 -0.59 24.84
N MET A 110 17.82 -0.36 23.80
CA MET A 110 18.57 -1.43 23.14
C MET A 110 19.97 -1.05 22.65
N LEU A 111 20.38 0.20 22.82
CA LEU A 111 21.71 0.65 22.36
C LEU A 111 22.78 0.30 23.39
N ASP A 112 23.96 -0.05 22.89
CA ASP A 112 25.15 -0.28 23.72
C ASP A 112 25.77 1.04 24.22
N GLU A 113 26.89 0.96 24.91
CA GLU A 113 27.61 2.13 25.45
C GLU A 113 28.17 3.07 24.36
N ASN A 114 28.27 2.59 23.12
CA ASN A 114 28.70 3.37 21.95
C ASN A 114 27.49 3.97 21.18
N GLY A 115 26.28 3.68 21.60
CA GLY A 115 25.06 4.07 20.91
C GLY A 115 24.76 3.22 19.67
N GLU A 116 25.39 2.02 19.55
CA GLU A 116 25.17 1.07 18.47
C GLU A 116 24.23 -0.06 18.87
N THR A 117 23.70 -0.77 17.89
CA THR A 117 22.84 -1.93 18.11
C THR A 117 23.30 -3.11 17.26
N LEU A 118 23.15 -4.34 17.77
CA LEU A 118 23.52 -5.56 17.07
C LEU A 118 22.57 -5.85 15.90
N LEU A 119 21.27 -5.85 16.19
CA LEU A 119 20.17 -6.01 15.22
C LEU A 119 19.38 -4.71 15.08
N ASN A 120 18.58 -4.60 14.03
CA ASN A 120 17.73 -3.43 13.76
C ASN A 120 18.54 -2.13 13.68
N ARG A 121 19.69 -2.18 13.03
CA ARG A 121 20.58 -1.03 12.86
C ARG A 121 19.86 0.08 12.10
N PHE A 122 20.00 1.29 12.57
CA PHE A 122 19.42 2.44 11.92
C PHE A 122 20.46 3.31 11.22
N VAL A 123 19.98 4.11 10.28
CA VAL A 123 20.81 5.06 9.54
C VAL A 123 20.66 6.44 10.19
N LEU A 124 21.76 7.00 10.69
CA LEU A 124 21.76 8.36 11.23
C LEU A 124 21.57 9.37 10.09
N THR A 125 20.53 10.20 10.17
CA THR A 125 20.24 11.22 9.16
C THR A 125 20.78 12.59 9.55
N GLN A 126 20.71 12.93 10.85
CA GLN A 126 21.22 14.19 11.42
C GLN A 126 21.72 13.97 12.84
N GLY A 127 22.67 14.81 13.30
CA GLY A 127 23.17 14.76 14.67
C GLY A 127 24.19 13.67 14.92
N ARG A 128 24.11 13.02 16.07
CA ARG A 128 24.98 11.93 16.51
C ARG A 128 24.22 10.86 17.29
N LEU A 129 24.86 9.74 17.56
CA LEU A 129 24.33 8.68 18.43
C LEU A 129 24.39 9.08 19.92
N PRO A 130 23.51 8.54 20.78
CA PRO A 130 23.51 8.77 22.22
C PRO A 130 24.81 8.28 22.87
N GLN A 131 25.31 9.02 23.86
CA GLN A 131 26.51 8.70 24.64
C GLN A 131 26.22 8.64 26.14
N SER A 132 25.02 9.01 26.57
CA SER A 132 24.59 8.96 27.96
C SER A 132 23.14 8.51 28.06
N ALA A 133 22.72 8.03 29.24
CA ALA A 133 21.35 7.51 29.46
C ALA A 133 20.24 8.57 29.36
N ASP A 134 20.58 9.85 29.40
CA ASP A 134 19.65 10.98 29.22
C ASP A 134 19.58 11.47 27.76
N GLU A 135 20.24 10.78 26.84
CA GLU A 135 20.24 11.11 25.41
C GLU A 135 19.46 10.07 24.61
N CYS A 136 18.80 10.54 23.56
CA CYS A 136 18.09 9.67 22.62
C CYS A 136 18.25 10.10 21.18
N VAL A 137 18.01 9.17 20.26
CA VAL A 137 17.75 9.46 18.87
C VAL A 137 16.31 9.09 18.54
N VAL A 138 15.71 9.85 17.64
CA VAL A 138 14.27 9.72 17.37
C VAL A 138 14.00 9.53 15.90
N GLN A 139 12.93 8.79 15.61
CA GLN A 139 12.31 8.70 14.31
C GLN A 139 10.82 9.03 14.46
N HIS A 140 10.29 9.87 13.58
CA HIS A 140 8.86 10.12 13.54
C HIS A 140 8.15 8.94 12.87
N ALA A 141 7.17 8.33 13.55
CA ALA A 141 6.43 7.17 13.03
C ALA A 141 5.73 7.43 11.68
N SER A 142 5.34 8.69 11.40
CA SER A 142 4.74 9.08 10.12
C SER A 142 5.76 9.31 8.99
N GLY A 143 7.05 9.06 9.19
CA GLY A 143 8.09 9.23 8.17
C GLY A 143 8.27 10.65 7.62
N LYS A 144 7.45 11.60 8.01
CA LYS A 144 7.62 13.01 7.67
C LYS A 144 8.67 13.60 8.57
N TYR A 145 9.67 14.18 7.96
CA TYR A 145 10.72 14.92 8.66
C TYR A 145 10.12 15.95 9.63
N LEU A 146 10.64 15.93 10.83
CA LEU A 146 10.28 16.75 11.97
C LEU A 146 10.40 18.26 11.77
N GLU A 147 10.96 18.73 10.64
CA GLU A 147 11.06 20.16 10.28
C GLU A 147 9.72 20.90 10.22
N GLY A 148 8.58 20.18 10.15
CA GLY A 148 7.24 20.79 10.16
C GLY A 148 6.48 20.65 11.48
N GLU A 149 6.94 19.80 12.41
CA GLU A 149 6.23 19.48 13.67
C GLU A 149 6.90 20.02 14.95
N GLY A 150 8.00 20.74 14.82
CA GLY A 150 8.58 21.51 15.91
C GLY A 150 9.59 20.77 16.80
N LEU A 151 10.07 19.56 16.45
CA LEU A 151 11.18 18.89 17.14
C LEU A 151 12.49 19.18 16.44
N ALA A 152 13.50 19.60 17.21
CA ALA A 152 14.84 19.94 16.76
C ALA A 152 15.92 19.23 17.56
N LEU A 153 17.13 19.17 17.02
CA LEU A 153 18.30 18.68 17.75
C LEU A 153 18.55 19.55 18.99
N GLY A 154 18.66 18.89 20.14
CA GLY A 154 18.84 19.54 21.44
C GLY A 154 17.55 19.74 22.22
N ASP A 155 16.39 19.52 21.63
CA ASP A 155 15.11 19.52 22.35
C ASP A 155 15.06 18.38 23.36
N THR A 156 14.17 18.55 24.35
CA THR A 156 14.00 17.58 25.43
C THR A 156 12.58 17.02 25.41
N LEU A 157 12.48 15.71 25.55
CA LEU A 157 11.27 14.96 25.77
C LEU A 157 11.15 14.63 27.26
N THR A 158 10.10 15.04 27.92
CA THR A 158 9.89 14.84 29.36
C THR A 158 8.76 13.86 29.58
N PHE A 159 8.88 13.04 30.60
CA PHE A 159 7.85 12.09 31.00
C PHE A 159 6.56 12.83 31.35
N SER A 160 5.47 12.55 30.65
CA SER A 160 4.19 13.23 30.86
C SER A 160 3.53 12.83 32.16
N GLN A 161 2.70 13.72 32.69
CA GLN A 161 1.80 13.40 33.80
C GLN A 161 0.68 12.43 33.37
N ASP A 162 0.38 12.35 32.08
CA ASP A 162 -0.59 11.40 31.52
C ASP A 162 -0.14 9.94 31.62
N ASN A 163 1.12 9.69 31.97
CA ASN A 163 1.59 8.39 32.39
C ASN A 163 1.27 8.10 33.92
N ALA A 164 0.26 8.71 34.49
CA ALA A 164 0.00 8.69 35.94
C ALA A 164 -0.14 7.28 36.50
N ASP A 165 -0.65 6.35 35.72
CA ASP A 165 -0.75 4.94 36.12
C ASP A 165 0.52 4.14 35.82
N THR A 166 1.42 4.69 35.04
CA THR A 166 2.79 4.26 34.85
C THR A 166 3.80 5.01 35.73
N MET A 167 3.35 5.63 36.82
CA MET A 167 4.26 6.35 37.77
C MET A 167 5.43 5.50 38.27
N GLN A 168 5.29 4.18 38.27
CA GLN A 168 6.38 3.23 38.51
C GLN A 168 7.50 3.31 37.48
N TRP A 169 7.20 3.68 36.25
CA TRP A 169 8.20 3.88 35.20
C TRP A 169 9.13 5.04 35.48
N LYS A 170 8.66 6.08 36.18
CA LYS A 170 9.49 7.21 36.60
C LYS A 170 10.66 6.77 37.49
N ASP A 171 10.41 5.78 38.36
CA ASP A 171 11.44 5.19 39.21
C ASP A 171 12.24 4.08 38.50
N SER A 172 11.70 3.54 37.41
CA SER A 172 12.31 2.48 36.58
C SER A 172 13.21 3.00 35.49
N VAL A 173 13.31 4.31 35.30
CA VAL A 173 14.20 4.95 34.32
C VAL A 173 15.28 5.78 35.01
N TYR A 174 16.43 5.93 34.36
CA TYR A 174 17.52 6.75 34.90
C TYR A 174 17.25 8.24 34.78
N ALA A 175 16.56 8.67 33.71
CA ALA A 175 16.27 10.08 33.46
C ALA A 175 14.81 10.25 33.02
N THR A 176 14.11 11.18 33.66
CA THR A 176 12.73 11.55 33.31
C THR A 176 12.68 12.53 32.12
N THR A 177 13.81 12.98 31.65
CA THR A 177 13.97 13.88 30.52
C THR A 177 15.03 13.33 29.58
N LEU A 178 14.69 13.13 28.33
CA LEU A 178 15.56 12.66 27.25
C LEU A 178 15.88 13.82 26.33
N ARG A 179 17.17 14.01 26.02
CA ARG A 179 17.62 15.00 25.06
C ARG A 179 17.79 14.40 23.67
N ILE A 180 17.15 14.96 22.67
CA ILE A 180 17.29 14.53 21.26
C ILE A 180 18.68 14.94 20.75
N VAL A 181 19.54 13.97 20.46
CA VAL A 181 20.89 14.19 19.94
C VAL A 181 21.06 13.80 18.47
N GLY A 182 20.09 13.11 17.89
CA GLY A 182 20.09 12.72 16.49
C GLY A 182 18.73 12.29 15.98
N PHE A 183 18.61 12.31 14.65
CA PHE A 183 17.49 11.75 13.93
C PHE A 183 17.92 10.54 13.13
N VAL A 184 17.12 9.48 13.14
CA VAL A 184 17.44 8.18 12.54
C VAL A 184 16.36 7.68 11.61
N GLN A 185 16.74 6.77 10.72
CA GLN A 185 15.84 5.92 9.93
C GLN A 185 16.06 4.47 10.38
N SER A 186 15.02 3.85 10.90
CA SER A 186 15.04 2.49 11.43
C SER A 186 14.31 1.52 10.49
N PRO A 187 14.79 0.27 10.34
CA PRO A 187 14.12 -0.75 9.56
C PRO A 187 12.79 -1.20 10.19
N ILE A 188 12.62 -1.02 11.51
CA ILE A 188 11.37 -1.37 12.22
C ILE A 188 10.24 -0.40 11.83
N ALA A 189 10.54 0.88 11.60
CA ALA A 189 9.58 1.94 11.35
C ALA A 189 9.69 2.52 9.93
N VAL A 190 9.73 1.68 8.90
CA VAL A 190 9.84 2.13 7.50
C VAL A 190 8.54 2.70 6.95
N SER A 191 7.39 2.38 7.53
CA SER A 191 6.07 2.84 7.07
C SER A 191 5.65 4.10 7.82
N ILE A 192 4.93 4.99 7.12
CA ILE A 192 4.28 6.15 7.76
C ILE A 192 3.01 5.78 8.55
N ILE A 193 2.57 4.53 8.45
CA ILE A 193 1.40 4.05 9.18
C ILE A 193 1.81 3.89 10.64
N SER A 194 1.18 4.66 11.52
CA SER A 194 1.39 4.58 12.96
C SER A 194 0.87 3.25 13.51
N GLU A 195 1.66 2.59 14.35
CA GLU A 195 1.22 1.41 15.08
C GLU A 195 0.28 1.82 16.22
N PRO A 196 -0.63 0.92 16.63
CA PRO A 196 -1.49 1.15 17.79
C PRO A 196 -0.70 1.13 19.09
N SER A 197 -1.22 1.82 20.08
CA SER A 197 -0.69 1.87 21.44
C SER A 197 -1.81 1.79 22.47
N ALA A 198 -1.53 1.23 23.64
CA ALA A 198 -2.45 1.18 24.76
C ALA A 198 -2.38 2.42 25.64
N VAL A 199 -1.62 3.47 25.27
CA VAL A 199 -1.49 4.70 26.06
C VAL A 199 -1.81 5.95 25.24
N GLY A 200 -2.16 7.03 25.90
CA GLY A 200 -2.39 8.33 25.31
C GLY A 200 -3.44 8.32 24.19
N SER A 201 -3.09 8.84 23.02
CA SER A 201 -4.00 8.93 21.87
C SER A 201 -4.25 7.60 21.13
N GLY A 202 -3.79 6.48 21.65
CA GLY A 202 -3.99 5.16 21.07
C GLY A 202 -3.15 4.86 19.82
N LYS A 203 -2.23 5.75 19.42
CA LYS A 203 -1.34 5.58 18.26
C LYS A 203 0.08 6.06 18.56
N ILE A 204 1.07 5.32 18.08
CA ILE A 204 2.47 5.74 18.22
C ILE A 204 2.75 6.86 17.24
N SER A 205 3.25 7.97 17.77
CA SER A 205 3.63 9.15 17.00
C SER A 205 5.13 9.30 16.86
N LEU A 206 5.91 8.70 17.77
CA LEU A 206 7.37 8.85 17.82
C LEU A 206 8.02 7.54 18.23
N ASP A 207 9.06 7.12 17.51
CA ASP A 207 9.95 6.04 17.92
C ASP A 207 11.22 6.66 18.52
N VAL A 208 11.53 6.26 19.75
CA VAL A 208 12.66 6.78 20.55
C VAL A 208 13.63 5.66 20.85
N TYR A 209 14.89 5.82 20.49
CA TYR A 209 15.93 4.84 20.72
C TYR A 209 16.93 5.39 21.73
N THR A 210 17.16 4.62 22.82
CA THR A 210 18.01 5.00 23.92
C THR A 210 18.91 3.85 24.36
N GLY A 211 19.88 4.13 25.24
CA GLY A 211 20.76 3.09 25.78
C GLY A 211 19.98 2.01 26.54
N ALA A 212 20.43 0.76 26.48
CA ALA A 212 19.86 -0.35 27.24
C ALA A 212 19.87 -0.06 28.75
N ASN A 213 20.78 0.77 29.21
CA ASN A 213 20.89 1.22 30.59
C ASN A 213 19.91 2.34 30.97
N TYR A 214 19.08 2.83 30.05
CA TYR A 214 18.04 3.82 30.37
C TYR A 214 17.00 3.24 31.31
N PHE A 215 16.64 2.00 31.13
CA PHE A 215 15.72 1.29 32.03
C PHE A 215 16.52 0.64 33.15
N LYS A 216 16.10 0.88 34.40
CA LYS A 216 16.68 0.29 35.62
C LYS A 216 16.20 -1.15 35.82
N THR A 217 16.30 -1.99 34.83
CA THR A 217 15.86 -3.37 34.87
C THR A 217 16.91 -4.31 34.24
N ASP A 218 16.99 -5.50 34.78
CA ASP A 218 17.78 -6.62 34.26
C ASP A 218 16.97 -7.53 33.34
N THR A 219 15.73 -7.14 33.05
CA THR A 219 14.73 -7.92 32.33
C THR A 219 14.40 -7.27 31.02
N ALA A 220 14.55 -7.98 29.91
CA ALA A 220 14.12 -7.54 28.61
C ALA A 220 12.63 -7.86 28.39
N THR A 221 11.93 -7.03 27.63
CA THR A 221 10.54 -7.27 27.22
C THR A 221 10.49 -8.01 25.89
N ASP A 222 11.47 -7.77 25.03
CA ASP A 222 11.56 -8.25 23.66
C ASP A 222 12.90 -8.94 23.41
N LEU A 223 12.89 -10.03 22.64
CA LEU A 223 14.06 -10.66 22.05
C LEU A 223 13.95 -10.60 20.54
N PHE A 224 14.80 -9.80 19.92
CA PHE A 224 14.96 -9.78 18.47
C PHE A 224 15.92 -10.88 18.06
N VAL A 225 15.49 -11.75 17.16
CA VAL A 225 16.27 -12.91 16.71
C VAL A 225 16.51 -12.82 15.22
N MET A 226 17.75 -13.00 14.80
CA MET A 226 18.14 -13.20 13.42
C MET A 226 18.44 -14.69 13.19
N LEU A 227 17.81 -15.27 12.17
CA LEU A 227 17.95 -16.68 11.84
C LEU A 227 19.13 -16.93 10.92
N ARG A 228 19.77 -18.06 11.11
CA ARG A 228 20.93 -18.45 10.31
C ARG A 228 20.55 -18.74 8.88
N GLY A 229 21.16 -18.00 7.96
CA GLY A 229 20.92 -18.11 6.52
C GLY A 229 19.78 -17.27 6.00
N ALA A 230 19.07 -16.52 6.85
CA ALA A 230 17.98 -15.62 6.44
C ALA A 230 18.44 -14.58 5.43
N LYS A 231 19.61 -13.97 5.64
CA LYS A 231 20.20 -12.96 4.72
C LYS A 231 20.51 -13.46 3.30
N ALA A 232 20.53 -14.77 3.08
CA ALA A 232 20.77 -15.33 1.74
C ALA A 232 19.48 -15.55 0.96
N LEU A 233 18.33 -15.34 1.59
CA LEU A 233 17.00 -15.53 1.03
C LEU A 233 16.34 -14.15 0.84
N ASP A 234 15.48 -14.05 -0.17
CA ASP A 234 14.60 -12.88 -0.32
C ASP A 234 13.54 -12.91 0.79
N SER A 235 13.49 -11.87 1.62
CA SER A 235 12.54 -11.74 2.74
C SER A 235 11.06 -11.85 2.34
N PHE A 236 10.76 -11.69 1.05
CA PHE A 236 9.40 -11.80 0.50
C PHE A 236 9.11 -13.16 -0.15
N SER A 237 10.03 -14.13 -0.04
CA SER A 237 9.92 -15.46 -0.63
C SER A 237 9.26 -16.48 0.32
N ASP A 238 8.68 -17.54 -0.28
CA ASP A 238 8.13 -18.66 0.49
C ASP A 238 9.22 -19.45 1.22
N GLU A 239 10.45 -19.48 0.68
CA GLU A 239 11.61 -20.13 1.30
C GLU A 239 12.02 -19.42 2.60
N TYR A 240 11.94 -18.08 2.62
CA TYR A 240 12.18 -17.29 3.82
C TYR A 240 11.10 -17.56 4.90
N GLU A 241 9.83 -17.58 4.52
CA GLU A 241 8.74 -17.90 5.45
C GLU A 241 8.85 -19.31 6.03
N ALA A 242 9.31 -20.29 5.23
CA ALA A 242 9.59 -21.63 5.71
C ALA A 242 10.73 -21.64 6.73
N LEU A 243 11.82 -20.90 6.49
CA LEU A 243 12.93 -20.74 7.44
C LEU A 243 12.46 -20.11 8.75
N CYS A 244 11.61 -19.08 8.70
CA CYS A 244 11.01 -18.46 9.88
C CYS A 244 10.14 -19.45 10.65
N THR A 245 9.38 -20.30 9.96
CA THR A 245 8.55 -21.36 10.58
C THR A 245 9.40 -22.37 11.33
N ASP A 246 10.49 -22.83 10.73
CA ASP A 246 11.42 -23.78 11.35
C ASP A 246 12.14 -23.16 12.56
N GLY A 247 12.57 -21.89 12.45
CA GLY A 247 13.19 -21.15 13.55
C GLY A 247 12.23 -20.95 14.72
N GLU A 248 10.99 -20.53 14.44
CA GLU A 248 9.94 -20.38 15.44
C GLU A 248 9.65 -21.70 16.15
N ALA A 249 9.56 -22.82 15.41
CA ALA A 249 9.34 -24.14 15.99
C ALA A 249 10.49 -24.56 16.91
N ALA A 250 11.74 -24.27 16.56
CA ALA A 250 12.90 -24.57 17.40
C ALA A 250 12.86 -23.75 18.71
N ILE A 251 12.46 -22.49 18.67
CA ILE A 251 12.33 -21.65 19.87
C ILE A 251 11.14 -22.10 20.71
N LYS A 252 9.99 -22.42 20.11
CA LYS A 252 8.82 -22.98 20.80
C LYS A 252 9.14 -24.29 21.54
N ALA A 253 10.10 -25.08 21.08
CA ALA A 253 10.50 -26.31 21.72
C ALA A 253 11.20 -26.10 23.08
N ILE A 254 11.89 -24.98 23.28
CA ILE A 254 12.56 -24.63 24.55
C ILE A 254 11.68 -23.74 25.45
N ALA A 255 10.68 -23.06 24.90
CA ALA A 255 9.87 -22.08 25.59
C ALA A 255 9.21 -22.61 26.87
N PRO A 256 8.50 -23.76 26.92
CA PRO A 256 7.76 -24.19 28.12
C PRO A 256 8.65 -24.30 29.37
N ARG A 257 9.86 -24.82 29.19
CA ARG A 257 10.82 -24.95 30.31
C ARG A 257 11.34 -23.58 30.76
N ARG A 258 11.50 -22.64 29.85
CA ARG A 258 11.98 -21.29 30.17
C ARG A 258 10.89 -20.47 30.79
N GLU A 259 9.66 -20.56 30.30
CA GLU A 259 8.47 -19.92 30.85
C GLU A 259 8.20 -20.37 32.29
N GLU A 260 8.29 -21.68 32.57
CA GLU A 260 8.16 -22.23 33.92
C GLU A 260 9.23 -21.66 34.87
N LYS A 261 10.50 -21.66 34.42
CA LYS A 261 11.62 -21.12 35.21
C LYS A 261 11.45 -19.65 35.47
N ARG A 262 10.99 -18.89 34.46
CA ARG A 262 10.74 -17.45 34.59
C ARG A 262 9.59 -17.17 35.56
N THR A 263 8.47 -17.90 35.42
CA THR A 263 7.34 -17.79 36.33
C THR A 263 7.75 -18.05 37.77
N ALA A 264 8.54 -19.09 38.03
CA ALA A 264 9.05 -19.39 39.36
C ALA A 264 9.93 -18.27 39.93
N ALA A 265 10.86 -17.72 39.10
CA ALA A 265 11.74 -16.64 39.53
C ALA A 265 10.99 -15.32 39.84
N VAL A 266 9.97 -14.98 39.03
CA VAL A 266 9.14 -13.79 39.26
C VAL A 266 8.28 -13.98 40.50
N ARG A 267 7.70 -15.17 40.69
CA ARG A 267 6.91 -15.50 41.88
C ARG A 267 7.77 -15.46 43.15
N GLU A 268 8.98 -16.02 43.16
CA GLU A 268 9.92 -15.95 44.28
C GLU A 268 10.25 -14.51 44.67
N LYS A 269 10.51 -13.62 43.67
CA LYS A 269 10.76 -12.19 43.94
C LYS A 269 9.50 -11.51 44.53
N ALA A 270 8.31 -11.82 44.02
CA ALA A 270 7.05 -11.26 44.50
C ALA A 270 6.71 -11.73 45.91
N GLU A 271 6.89 -13.04 46.19
CA GLU A 271 6.70 -13.61 47.55
C GLU A 271 7.72 -13.06 48.54
N ALA A 272 8.98 -12.84 48.15
CA ALA A 272 9.98 -12.20 48.97
C ALA A 272 9.59 -10.75 49.33
N SER A 273 9.03 -10.00 48.37
CA SER A 273 8.51 -8.66 48.65
C SER A 273 7.31 -8.68 49.60
N LEU A 274 6.39 -9.62 49.42
CA LEU A 274 5.24 -9.81 50.28
C LEU A 274 5.66 -10.20 51.73
N GLN A 275 6.66 -11.09 51.83
CA GLN A 275 7.21 -11.48 53.15
C GLN A 275 7.90 -10.31 53.83
N ALA A 276 8.56 -9.41 53.10
CA ALA A 276 9.11 -8.17 53.62
C ALA A 276 8.02 -7.26 54.20
N LEU A 277 6.87 -7.10 53.47
CA LEU A 277 5.71 -6.34 53.95
C LEU A 277 5.10 -6.92 55.22
N GLN A 278 4.90 -8.25 55.28
CA GLN A 278 4.39 -8.96 56.46
C GLN A 278 5.33 -8.82 57.64
N SER A 279 6.65 -8.89 57.40
CA SER A 279 7.66 -8.71 58.42
C SER A 279 7.67 -7.28 58.98
N ALA A 280 7.49 -6.28 58.09
CA ALA A 280 7.41 -4.89 58.50
C ALA A 280 6.16 -4.61 59.33
N LYS A 281 5.01 -5.21 59.00
CA LYS A 281 3.79 -5.13 59.82
C LYS A 281 4.00 -5.73 61.19
N ALA A 282 4.55 -6.96 61.29
CA ALA A 282 4.82 -7.63 62.56
C ALA A 282 5.75 -6.81 63.47
N LEU A 283 6.76 -6.15 62.87
CA LEU A 283 7.62 -5.24 63.64
C LEU A 283 6.88 -3.97 64.08
N PHE A 284 6.01 -3.41 63.27
CA PHE A 284 5.17 -2.27 63.64
C PHE A 284 4.20 -2.62 64.76
N GLU A 285 3.56 -3.77 64.74
CA GLU A 285 2.75 -4.30 65.82
C GLU A 285 3.55 -4.50 67.15
N SER A 286 4.79 -4.98 67.03
CA SER A 286 5.67 -5.22 68.17
C SER A 286 6.33 -3.96 68.68
N ALA A 287 6.48 -2.93 67.84
CA ALA A 287 7.19 -1.68 68.13
C ALA A 287 6.37 -0.69 68.99
N ALA A 288 5.13 -1.02 69.36
CA ALA A 288 4.34 -0.24 70.32
C ALA A 288 5.08 0.02 71.65
N GLY A 289 6.37 -0.31 71.76
CA GLY A 289 7.19 -0.09 73.00
C GLY A 289 8.71 0.09 72.79
N VAL A 290 9.31 0.08 71.51
CA VAL A 290 10.78 0.07 71.36
C VAL A 290 11.28 0.98 70.20
N ARG A 291 12.35 1.71 70.49
CA ARG A 291 12.97 2.88 69.86
C ARG A 291 13.58 2.70 68.48
N GLU A 292 13.63 3.84 67.78
CA GLU A 292 14.30 4.38 66.56
C GLU A 292 15.33 3.52 65.78
N GLN A 293 16.20 2.77 66.45
CA GLN A 293 17.29 2.01 65.78
C GLN A 293 16.84 0.75 65.05
N GLN A 294 15.74 0.12 65.50
CA GLN A 294 15.18 -1.06 64.81
C GLN A 294 14.32 -0.66 63.59
N LEU A 295 13.62 0.47 63.69
CA LEU A 295 12.87 1.08 62.61
C LEU A 295 13.76 1.44 61.42
N SER A 296 14.97 1.96 61.66
CA SER A 296 15.95 2.27 60.60
C SER A 296 16.41 1.05 59.79
N LYS A 297 16.61 -0.11 60.44
CA LYS A 297 16.97 -1.36 59.71
C LYS A 297 15.82 -1.91 58.89
N THR A 298 14.60 -1.82 59.39
CA THR A 298 13.41 -2.25 58.72
C THR A 298 13.07 -1.37 57.53
N ALA A 299 13.23 -0.05 57.68
CA ALA A 299 13.14 0.91 56.60
C ALA A 299 14.16 0.60 55.47
N GLN A 300 15.42 0.25 55.85
CA GLN A 300 16.43 -0.15 54.87
C GLN A 300 16.08 -1.48 54.12
N GLN A 301 15.47 -2.44 54.78
CA GLN A 301 14.98 -3.67 54.17
C GLN A 301 13.76 -3.40 53.27
N LEU A 302 12.86 -2.54 53.65
CA LEU A 302 11.74 -2.06 52.84
C LEU A 302 12.25 -1.31 51.57
N PHE A 303 13.22 -0.42 51.72
CA PHE A 303 13.82 0.25 50.57
C PHE A 303 14.47 -0.73 49.60
N ALA A 304 15.11 -1.78 50.11
CA ALA A 304 15.66 -2.85 49.23
C ALA A 304 14.53 -3.64 48.54
N ALA A 305 13.40 -3.90 49.22
CA ALA A 305 12.24 -4.55 48.63
C ALA A 305 11.52 -3.66 47.61
N THR A 306 11.48 -2.32 47.84
CA THR A 306 10.96 -1.35 46.87
C THR A 306 11.78 -1.37 45.56
N GLY A 307 13.12 -1.48 45.65
CA GLY A 307 13.98 -1.64 44.48
C GLY A 307 13.69 -2.94 43.71
N GLN A 308 13.33 -4.03 44.38
CA GLN A 308 12.92 -5.28 43.77
C GLN A 308 11.53 -5.21 43.11
N SER A 309 10.58 -4.49 43.73
CA SER A 309 9.26 -4.28 43.13
C SER A 309 9.32 -3.36 41.90
N ALA A 310 10.17 -2.35 41.93
CA ALA A 310 10.43 -1.49 40.76
C ALA A 310 10.99 -2.30 39.56
N ALA A 311 11.83 -3.31 39.80
CA ALA A 311 12.31 -4.20 38.78
C ALA A 311 11.21 -5.09 38.14
N LEU A 312 10.07 -5.26 38.84
CA LEU A 312 8.90 -5.96 38.30
C LEU A 312 8.02 -5.06 37.42
N ALA A 313 8.16 -3.73 37.48
CA ALA A 313 7.30 -2.78 36.81
C ALA A 313 7.40 -2.90 35.27
N ALA A 314 8.58 -3.23 34.75
CA ALA A 314 8.80 -3.46 33.33
C ALA A 314 8.07 -4.71 32.78
N VAL A 315 7.67 -5.62 33.67
CA VAL A 315 7.18 -6.95 33.34
C VAL A 315 5.72 -7.16 33.70
N ASN A 316 5.34 -6.69 34.89
CA ASN A 316 3.96 -6.71 35.37
C ASN A 316 3.68 -5.42 36.17
N PRO A 317 3.23 -4.36 35.47
CA PRO A 317 3.02 -3.04 36.08
C PRO A 317 1.99 -3.06 37.18
N THR A 318 0.95 -3.90 37.08
CA THR A 318 -0.10 -4.01 38.10
C THR A 318 0.44 -4.60 39.41
N LEU A 319 1.16 -5.69 39.34
CA LEU A 319 1.78 -6.31 40.51
C LEU A 319 2.83 -5.40 41.15
N ALA A 320 3.67 -4.79 40.30
CA ALA A 320 4.69 -3.85 40.78
C ALA A 320 4.03 -2.61 41.47
N LYS A 321 2.97 -2.07 40.92
CA LYS A 321 2.19 -0.95 41.44
C LYS A 321 1.64 -1.30 42.82
N THR A 322 0.98 -2.44 42.96
CA THR A 322 0.40 -2.92 44.21
C THR A 322 1.45 -3.10 45.30
N LEU A 323 2.57 -3.73 44.96
CA LEU A 323 3.68 -3.96 45.89
C LEU A 323 4.36 -2.63 46.28
N THR A 324 4.59 -1.72 45.32
CA THR A 324 5.23 -0.44 45.61
C THR A 324 4.31 0.47 46.46
N GLN A 325 3.03 0.54 46.16
CA GLN A 325 2.05 1.28 46.93
C GLN A 325 1.96 0.75 48.36
N ALA A 326 1.94 -0.56 48.52
CA ALA A 326 1.95 -1.19 49.85
C ALA A 326 3.22 -0.83 50.63
N LEU A 327 4.39 -0.89 49.96
CA LEU A 327 5.67 -0.54 50.59
C LEU A 327 5.75 0.94 50.97
N ASP A 328 5.28 1.82 50.12
CA ASP A 328 5.25 3.28 50.38
C ASP A 328 4.29 3.65 51.50
N CYS A 329 3.08 3.09 51.47
CA CYS A 329 2.11 3.30 52.59
C CYS A 329 2.67 2.83 53.94
N ILE A 330 3.31 1.68 53.97
CA ILE A 330 3.94 1.14 55.18
C ILE A 330 5.14 2.00 55.56
N GLY A 331 5.97 2.44 54.62
CA GLY A 331 7.10 3.32 54.88
C GLY A 331 6.69 4.67 55.46
N GLN A 332 5.63 5.28 54.93
CA GLN A 332 5.04 6.54 55.42
C GLN A 332 4.38 6.36 56.77
N GLY A 333 3.66 5.25 56.95
CA GLY A 333 3.08 4.91 58.25
C GLY A 333 4.11 4.74 59.37
N LEU A 334 5.26 4.12 59.04
CA LEU A 334 6.39 3.96 59.94
C LEU A 334 7.09 5.30 60.33
N GLN A 335 7.06 6.28 59.43
CA GLN A 335 7.68 7.58 59.67
C GLN A 335 6.78 8.57 60.45
N ASN A 336 5.47 8.52 60.29
CA ASN A 336 4.52 9.55 60.69
C ASN A 336 3.57 9.12 61.83
N ALA A 337 3.65 7.90 62.36
CA ALA A 337 2.68 7.39 63.34
C ALA A 337 2.84 7.98 64.75
N ASP A 338 1.95 8.88 65.15
CA ASP A 338 1.66 9.20 66.50
C ASP A 338 0.78 8.12 67.20
N ALA A 339 0.85 7.96 68.50
CA ALA A 339 0.24 6.84 69.23
C ALA A 339 -1.30 6.73 69.07
N GLY A 340 -1.99 7.74 68.52
CA GLY A 340 -3.44 7.73 68.28
C GLY A 340 -3.86 7.23 66.85
N GLU A 341 -2.93 7.13 65.89
CA GLU A 341 -3.22 6.78 64.54
C GLU A 341 -2.78 5.33 64.19
N GLN A 342 -2.18 4.62 65.15
CA GLN A 342 -1.60 3.29 64.91
C GLN A 342 -2.61 2.25 64.40
N GLU A 343 -3.86 2.30 64.88
CA GLU A 343 -4.89 1.35 64.43
C GLU A 343 -5.35 1.57 63.01
N ALA A 344 -5.43 2.84 62.56
CA ALA A 344 -5.78 3.18 61.19
C ALA A 344 -4.64 2.80 60.23
N VAL A 345 -3.38 2.97 60.63
CA VAL A 345 -2.21 2.57 59.86
C VAL A 345 -2.14 1.05 59.70
N LEU A 346 -2.42 0.27 60.79
CA LEU A 346 -2.48 -1.19 60.72
C LEU A 346 -3.58 -1.70 59.79
N GLN A 347 -4.78 -1.08 59.83
CA GLN A 347 -5.87 -1.45 58.92
C GLN A 347 -5.49 -1.18 57.46
N THR A 348 -4.81 -0.07 57.20
CA THR A 348 -4.31 0.26 55.85
C THR A 348 -3.24 -0.75 55.40
N MET A 349 -2.32 -1.12 56.29
CA MET A 349 -1.31 -2.15 56.03
C MET A 349 -1.94 -3.51 55.70
N ASP A 350 -2.98 -3.89 56.45
CA ASP A 350 -3.69 -5.15 56.21
C ASP A 350 -4.39 -5.18 54.84
N ALA A 351 -5.03 -4.08 54.48
CA ALA A 351 -5.67 -3.93 53.20
C ALA A 351 -4.64 -4.04 52.07
N GLN A 352 -3.50 -3.37 52.20
CA GLN A 352 -2.43 -3.40 51.19
C GLN A 352 -1.73 -4.75 51.11
N ILE A 353 -1.45 -5.43 52.24
CA ILE A 353 -0.88 -6.78 52.23
C ILE A 353 -1.85 -7.78 51.58
N LYS A 354 -3.15 -7.65 51.84
CA LYS A 354 -4.18 -8.47 51.26
C LYS A 354 -4.23 -8.27 49.72
N SER A 355 -4.25 -7.03 49.27
CA SER A 355 -4.23 -6.69 47.87
C SER A 355 -2.95 -7.20 47.18
N ALA A 356 -1.79 -7.08 47.82
CA ALA A 356 -0.52 -7.63 47.30
C ALA A 356 -0.55 -9.17 47.22
N GLN A 357 -1.13 -9.83 48.23
CA GLN A 357 -1.30 -11.27 48.22
C GLN A 357 -2.20 -11.72 47.09
N GLU A 358 -3.35 -11.10 46.90
CA GLU A 358 -4.28 -11.38 45.80
C GLU A 358 -3.59 -11.20 44.44
N SER A 359 -2.78 -10.16 44.28
CA SER A 359 -2.00 -9.91 43.07
C SER A 359 -0.92 -10.97 42.81
N VAL A 360 -0.26 -11.48 43.89
CA VAL A 360 0.71 -12.58 43.75
C VAL A 360 0.01 -13.89 43.42
N ASP A 361 -1.15 -14.15 44.03
CA ASP A 361 -1.92 -15.38 43.79
C ASP A 361 -2.52 -15.42 42.37
N SER A 362 -2.85 -14.25 41.80
CA SER A 362 -3.37 -14.08 40.44
C SER A 362 -2.30 -14.03 39.37
N LEU A 363 -1.00 -14.14 39.72
CA LEU A 363 0.10 -14.08 38.75
C LEU A 363 0.00 -15.21 37.73
N GLN A 364 -0.26 -14.83 36.51
CA GLN A 364 -0.29 -15.78 35.38
C GLN A 364 1.10 -16.30 35.04
N SER A 365 1.16 -17.45 34.43
CA SER A 365 2.41 -18.03 33.93
C SER A 365 3.01 -17.17 32.80
N ALA A 366 4.34 -17.15 32.73
CA ALA A 366 5.02 -16.55 31.59
C ALA A 366 4.56 -17.23 30.31
N SER A 367 4.33 -16.42 29.29
CA SER A 367 3.99 -16.88 27.94
C SER A 367 4.80 -16.11 26.92
N TRP A 368 5.36 -16.81 25.95
CA TRP A 368 6.11 -16.22 24.86
C TRP A 368 5.20 -16.01 23.66
N ILE A 369 5.15 -14.78 23.15
CA ILE A 369 4.37 -14.36 22.00
C ILE A 369 5.35 -14.17 20.84
N TYR A 370 5.09 -14.82 19.71
CA TYR A 370 5.97 -14.82 18.55
C TYR A 370 5.41 -13.93 17.46
N ARG A 371 6.23 -13.04 16.96
CA ARG A 371 5.94 -12.20 15.81
C ARG A 371 7.05 -12.39 14.77
N ARG A 372 6.68 -12.69 13.57
CA ARG A 372 7.62 -12.74 12.43
C ARG A 372 7.83 -11.34 11.86
N ARG A 373 8.88 -11.17 11.07
CA ARG A 373 9.07 -9.95 10.28
C ARG A 373 7.85 -9.66 9.41
N SER A 374 7.22 -10.71 8.83
CA SER A 374 5.99 -10.59 8.03
C SER A 374 4.79 -10.04 8.80
N ASP A 375 4.74 -10.19 10.12
CA ASP A 375 3.65 -9.68 10.97
C ASP A 375 3.87 -8.22 11.39
N ALA A 376 5.06 -7.67 11.11
CA ALA A 376 5.35 -6.27 11.37
C ALA A 376 4.57 -5.38 10.39
N ALA A 377 3.78 -4.43 10.90
CA ALA A 377 2.94 -3.55 10.10
C ALA A 377 3.73 -2.80 9.01
N ALA A 378 4.96 -2.42 9.31
CA ALA A 378 5.86 -1.77 8.36
C ALA A 378 6.24 -2.68 7.19
N PHE A 379 6.59 -3.94 7.44
CA PHE A 379 6.94 -4.93 6.42
C PHE A 379 5.73 -5.33 5.57
N ASP A 380 4.60 -5.65 6.22
CA ASP A 380 3.36 -6.00 5.52
C ASP A 380 2.87 -4.85 4.63
N SER A 381 2.99 -3.62 5.08
CA SER A 381 2.66 -2.44 4.28
C SER A 381 3.52 -2.36 3.00
N VAL A 382 4.83 -2.66 3.08
CA VAL A 382 5.71 -2.74 1.88
C VAL A 382 5.25 -3.88 0.98
N LYS A 383 5.07 -5.09 1.51
CA LYS A 383 4.64 -6.29 0.77
C LYS A 383 3.35 -6.05 0.02
N THR A 384 2.33 -5.56 0.71
CA THR A 384 1.00 -5.29 0.15
C THR A 384 1.05 -4.20 -0.93
N ASN A 385 1.72 -3.08 -0.68
CA ASN A 385 1.75 -1.97 -1.64
C ASN A 385 2.58 -2.30 -2.89
N VAL A 386 3.73 -2.95 -2.74
CA VAL A 386 4.52 -3.41 -3.90
C VAL A 386 3.77 -4.50 -4.66
N GLY A 387 3.02 -5.37 -3.98
CA GLY A 387 2.11 -6.35 -4.58
C GLY A 387 1.06 -5.72 -5.50
N LYS A 388 0.48 -4.58 -5.11
CA LYS A 388 -0.46 -3.81 -5.96
C LYS A 388 0.22 -3.33 -7.26
N VAL A 389 1.50 -2.90 -7.20
CA VAL A 389 2.28 -2.54 -8.40
C VAL A 389 2.51 -3.77 -9.26
N ALA A 390 2.82 -4.92 -8.66
CA ALA A 390 2.99 -6.18 -9.38
C ALA A 390 1.73 -6.57 -10.16
N ALA A 391 0.55 -6.43 -9.57
CA ALA A 391 -0.73 -6.70 -10.23
C ALA A 391 -0.97 -5.77 -11.42
N LEU A 392 -0.73 -4.46 -11.26
CA LEU A 392 -0.81 -3.49 -12.35
C LEU A 392 0.18 -3.79 -13.48
N SER A 393 1.39 -4.25 -13.13
CA SER A 393 2.46 -4.56 -14.08
C SER A 393 2.17 -5.76 -14.98
N LYS A 394 1.28 -6.66 -14.57
CA LYS A 394 0.86 -7.81 -15.39
C LYS A 394 -0.15 -7.43 -16.47
N ILE A 395 -1.00 -6.44 -16.24
CA ILE A 395 -2.16 -6.15 -17.08
C ILE A 395 -1.91 -5.00 -18.05
N PHE A 396 -1.51 -3.84 -17.55
CA PHE A 396 -1.35 -2.63 -18.35
C PHE A 396 -0.40 -2.80 -19.55
N PRO A 397 0.78 -3.44 -19.41
CA PRO A 397 1.69 -3.61 -20.53
C PRO A 397 1.11 -4.37 -21.70
N VAL A 398 0.20 -5.32 -21.48
CA VAL A 398 -0.42 -6.11 -22.54
C VAL A 398 -1.24 -5.22 -23.47
N PHE A 399 -2.06 -4.33 -22.91
CA PHE A 399 -2.86 -3.39 -23.70
C PHE A 399 -2.00 -2.34 -24.40
N PHE A 400 -0.99 -1.82 -23.72
CA PHE A 400 0.00 -0.91 -24.32
C PHE A 400 0.70 -1.54 -25.52
N PHE A 401 1.13 -2.78 -25.35
CA PHE A 401 1.80 -3.54 -26.39
C PHE A 401 0.86 -3.84 -27.55
N ALA A 402 -0.40 -4.18 -27.29
CA ALA A 402 -1.39 -4.42 -28.33
C ALA A 402 -1.62 -3.18 -29.20
N VAL A 403 -1.72 -1.99 -28.59
CA VAL A 403 -1.84 -0.72 -29.34
C VAL A 403 -0.57 -0.43 -30.12
N ALA A 404 0.61 -0.61 -29.53
CA ALA A 404 1.90 -0.43 -30.22
C ALA A 404 2.05 -1.37 -31.41
N LEU A 405 1.67 -2.63 -31.26
CA LEU A 405 1.69 -3.64 -32.32
C LEU A 405 0.74 -3.29 -33.48
N LEU A 406 -0.48 -2.82 -33.16
CA LEU A 406 -1.44 -2.39 -34.17
C LEU A 406 -0.87 -1.25 -35.01
N VAL A 407 -0.22 -0.27 -34.38
CA VAL A 407 0.38 0.86 -35.08
C VAL A 407 1.61 0.45 -35.87
N ALA A 408 2.42 -0.47 -35.36
CA ALA A 408 3.54 -1.04 -36.13
C ALA A 408 3.04 -1.80 -37.35
N LEU A 409 1.99 -2.63 -37.23
CA LEU A 409 1.35 -3.32 -38.35
C LEU A 409 0.85 -2.34 -39.42
N THR A 410 0.18 -1.27 -39.02
CA THR A 410 -0.30 -0.25 -39.96
C THR A 410 0.84 0.42 -40.68
N THR A 411 1.93 0.74 -40.00
CA THR A 411 3.11 1.39 -40.53
C THR A 411 3.83 0.48 -41.56
N MET A 412 3.99 -0.82 -41.22
CA MET A 412 4.61 -1.81 -42.10
C MET A 412 3.74 -2.08 -43.33
N THR A 413 2.43 -2.22 -43.18
CA THR A 413 1.50 -2.37 -44.33
C THR A 413 1.65 -1.22 -45.28
N ARG A 414 1.78 -0.02 -44.79
CA ARG A 414 1.97 1.18 -45.62
C ARG A 414 3.33 1.20 -46.33
N LEU A 415 4.41 0.87 -45.61
CA LEU A 415 5.74 0.78 -46.19
C LEU A 415 5.77 -0.18 -47.38
N VAL A 416 5.10 -1.32 -47.25
CA VAL A 416 4.98 -2.34 -48.28
C VAL A 416 4.13 -1.84 -49.47
N GLU A 417 2.98 -1.21 -49.21
CA GLU A 417 2.11 -0.64 -50.26
C GLU A 417 2.80 0.42 -51.11
N GLU A 418 3.58 1.31 -50.50
CA GLU A 418 4.30 2.37 -51.21
C GLU A 418 5.46 1.86 -52.06
N ARG A 419 6.17 0.81 -51.59
CA ARG A 419 7.27 0.19 -52.35
C ARG A 419 6.81 -0.91 -53.30
N ARG A 420 5.51 -1.01 -53.54
CA ARG A 420 4.91 -2.06 -54.35
C ARG A 420 5.46 -2.10 -55.76
N THR A 421 5.62 -0.95 -56.41
CA THR A 421 6.19 -0.85 -57.80
C THR A 421 7.65 -1.28 -57.81
N GLU A 422 8.44 -0.89 -56.78
CA GLU A 422 9.83 -1.32 -56.64
C GLU A 422 9.92 -2.86 -56.47
N MET A 423 9.01 -3.44 -55.65
CA MET A 423 8.89 -4.90 -55.49
C MET A 423 8.54 -5.58 -56.82
N GLY A 424 7.64 -5.00 -57.61
CA GLY A 424 7.26 -5.47 -58.94
C GLY A 424 8.43 -5.45 -59.90
N THR A 425 9.19 -4.38 -59.95
CA THR A 425 10.39 -4.23 -60.78
C THR A 425 11.47 -5.26 -60.40
N LEU A 426 11.74 -5.44 -59.07
CA LEU A 426 12.71 -6.45 -58.63
C LEU A 426 12.27 -7.87 -58.98
N LYS A 427 10.97 -8.20 -58.86
CA LYS A 427 10.44 -9.49 -59.33
C LYS A 427 10.58 -9.67 -60.83
N ALA A 428 10.32 -8.62 -61.62
CA ALA A 428 10.49 -8.66 -63.07
C ALA A 428 11.95 -8.84 -63.47
N LEU A 429 12.89 -8.33 -62.69
CA LEU A 429 14.33 -8.53 -62.85
C LEU A 429 14.83 -9.92 -62.39
N GLY A 430 13.94 -10.81 -61.94
CA GLY A 430 14.28 -12.18 -61.55
C GLY A 430 14.65 -12.40 -60.08
N PHE A 431 14.49 -11.39 -59.18
CA PHE A 431 14.66 -11.61 -57.76
C PHE A 431 13.56 -12.50 -57.22
N SER A 432 13.92 -13.48 -56.43
CA SER A 432 12.93 -14.34 -55.77
C SER A 432 12.11 -13.57 -54.72
N SER A 433 10.85 -13.95 -54.58
CA SER A 433 9.95 -13.33 -53.57
C SER A 433 10.53 -13.39 -52.16
N ASN A 434 11.28 -14.45 -51.79
CA ASN A 434 11.94 -14.59 -50.50
C ASN A 434 13.11 -13.60 -50.34
N GLN A 435 13.81 -13.25 -51.37
CA GLN A 435 14.89 -12.26 -51.35
C GLN A 435 14.31 -10.85 -51.07
N ILE A 436 13.20 -10.51 -51.73
CA ILE A 436 12.52 -9.25 -51.54
C ILE A 436 11.92 -9.16 -50.12
N LEU A 437 11.22 -10.21 -49.69
CA LEU A 437 10.64 -10.30 -48.37
C LEU A 437 11.71 -10.12 -47.24
N SER A 438 12.88 -10.70 -47.43
CA SER A 438 13.97 -10.63 -46.49
C SER A 438 14.51 -9.20 -46.25
N GLU A 439 14.32 -8.27 -47.18
CA GLU A 439 14.67 -6.84 -46.94
C GLU A 439 13.73 -6.20 -45.96
N TYR A 440 12.44 -6.48 -46.06
CA TYR A 440 11.42 -5.98 -45.10
C TYR A 440 11.54 -6.64 -43.74
N ILE A 441 11.83 -7.95 -43.71
CA ILE A 441 12.10 -8.66 -42.46
C ILE A 441 13.31 -8.06 -41.74
N LEU A 442 14.41 -7.78 -42.47
CA LEU A 442 15.61 -7.22 -41.88
C LEU A 442 15.41 -5.77 -41.42
N TYR A 443 14.61 -5.01 -42.19
CA TYR A 443 14.19 -3.66 -41.76
C TYR A 443 13.40 -3.69 -40.44
N ALA A 444 12.42 -4.60 -40.34
CA ALA A 444 11.61 -4.79 -39.15
C ALA A 444 12.45 -5.31 -37.95
N LEU A 445 13.35 -6.27 -38.24
CA LEU A 445 14.27 -6.81 -37.21
C LEU A 445 15.19 -5.71 -36.65
N LEU A 446 15.79 -4.90 -37.54
CA LEU A 446 16.69 -3.84 -37.09
C LEU A 446 15.97 -2.77 -36.26
N SER A 447 14.78 -2.35 -36.73
CA SER A 447 13.98 -1.35 -36.00
C SER A 447 13.46 -1.89 -34.68
N SER A 448 13.08 -3.18 -34.59
CA SER A 448 12.60 -3.78 -33.34
C SER A 448 13.71 -4.05 -32.33
N VAL A 449 14.88 -4.55 -32.77
CA VAL A 449 16.03 -4.78 -31.90
C VAL A 449 16.55 -3.45 -31.32
N LEU A 450 16.74 -2.44 -32.18
CA LEU A 450 17.17 -1.12 -31.72
C LEU A 450 16.10 -0.45 -30.84
N GLY A 451 14.81 -0.66 -31.18
CA GLY A 451 13.70 -0.20 -30.36
C GLY A 451 13.68 -0.84 -28.98
N CYS A 452 13.84 -2.17 -28.89
CA CYS A 452 13.94 -2.87 -27.61
C CYS A 452 15.15 -2.39 -26.80
N ALA A 453 16.33 -2.24 -27.42
CA ALA A 453 17.52 -1.74 -26.73
C ALA A 453 17.30 -0.36 -26.13
N LEU A 454 16.72 0.58 -26.90
CA LEU A 454 16.38 1.90 -26.40
C LEU A 454 15.28 1.85 -25.33
N GLY A 455 14.25 1.01 -25.55
CA GLY A 455 13.15 0.81 -24.61
C GLY A 455 13.64 0.30 -23.27
N PHE A 456 14.52 -0.70 -23.25
CA PHE A 456 15.09 -1.25 -22.01
C PHE A 456 15.99 -0.25 -21.29
N CYS A 457 16.86 0.47 -22.02
CA CYS A 457 17.72 1.50 -21.43
C CYS A 457 16.92 2.58 -20.69
N VAL A 458 15.79 2.98 -21.25
CA VAL A 458 14.91 3.99 -20.65
C VAL A 458 13.95 3.35 -19.65
N GLY A 459 13.30 2.24 -20.00
CA GLY A 459 12.25 1.60 -19.23
C GLY A 459 12.71 1.15 -17.85
N PHE A 460 13.82 0.39 -17.77
CA PHE A 460 14.36 -0.10 -16.49
C PHE A 460 14.85 0.98 -15.53
N ARG A 461 15.04 2.22 -16.01
CA ARG A 461 15.44 3.33 -15.14
C ARG A 461 14.29 4.27 -14.82
N LEU A 462 13.45 4.54 -15.82
CA LEU A 462 12.40 5.56 -15.68
C LEU A 462 11.26 5.09 -14.78
N PHE A 463 10.69 3.89 -15.05
CA PHE A 463 9.50 3.42 -14.34
C PHE A 463 9.79 3.07 -12.87
N PRO A 464 10.82 2.27 -12.52
CA PRO A 464 11.09 1.96 -11.13
C PRO A 464 11.41 3.21 -10.31
N ARG A 465 12.15 4.18 -10.86
CA ARG A 465 12.46 5.44 -10.17
C ARG A 465 11.22 6.33 -10.01
N ALA A 466 10.42 6.49 -11.05
CA ALA A 466 9.23 7.34 -11.01
C ALA A 466 8.18 6.78 -10.03
N ILE A 467 8.00 5.46 -10.02
CA ILE A 467 7.08 4.79 -9.09
C ILE A 467 7.69 4.78 -7.69
N GLY A 468 8.97 4.46 -7.55
CA GLY A 468 9.67 4.48 -6.27
C GLY A 468 9.65 5.86 -5.61
N SER A 469 9.78 6.95 -6.39
CA SER A 469 9.63 8.30 -5.85
C SER A 469 8.21 8.62 -5.36
N ALA A 470 7.17 7.98 -5.92
CA ALA A 470 5.81 8.07 -5.38
C ALA A 470 5.68 7.30 -4.07
N TYR A 471 6.36 6.16 -3.95
CA TYR A 471 6.39 5.35 -2.73
C TYR A 471 7.28 5.93 -1.62
N SER A 472 8.28 6.75 -1.94
CA SER A 472 9.09 7.46 -0.93
C SER A 472 8.28 8.46 -0.08
N MET A 473 7.03 8.76 -0.47
CA MET A 473 6.10 9.51 0.37
C MET A 473 5.48 8.65 1.49
N MET A 474 5.51 7.32 1.35
CA MET A 474 4.92 6.37 2.32
C MET A 474 5.97 5.60 3.10
N PHE A 475 7.13 5.39 2.51
CA PHE A 475 8.18 4.56 3.08
C PHE A 475 9.47 5.35 3.21
N VAL A 476 10.05 5.30 4.39
CA VAL A 476 11.38 5.84 4.68
C VAL A 476 12.41 4.78 4.31
N MET A 477 12.70 4.68 3.01
CA MET A 477 13.66 3.71 2.46
C MET A 477 14.67 4.40 1.54
N PRO A 478 15.85 3.78 1.30
CA PRO A 478 16.83 4.31 0.35
C PRO A 478 16.28 4.36 -1.07
N ALA A 479 16.97 5.11 -1.95
CA ALA A 479 16.56 5.25 -3.34
C ALA A 479 16.54 3.89 -4.06
N VAL A 480 15.49 3.65 -4.87
CA VAL A 480 15.26 2.38 -5.54
C VAL A 480 16.45 1.99 -6.43
N LYS A 481 17.01 0.82 -6.19
CA LYS A 481 18.04 0.19 -7.04
C LYS A 481 17.38 -0.19 -8.37
N THR A 482 17.99 0.19 -9.49
CA THR A 482 17.47 -0.08 -10.83
C THR A 482 18.48 -0.89 -11.65
N PRO A 483 18.70 -2.16 -11.32
CA PRO A 483 19.60 -3.03 -12.08
C PRO A 483 19.02 -3.34 -13.47
N PHE A 484 19.87 -3.77 -14.38
CA PHE A 484 19.40 -4.28 -15.66
C PHE A 484 18.87 -5.70 -15.48
N ARG A 485 17.55 -5.88 -15.53
CA ARG A 485 16.87 -7.18 -15.39
C ARG A 485 16.96 -8.00 -16.67
N LEU A 486 18.01 -8.82 -16.74
CA LEU A 486 18.24 -9.67 -17.92
C LEU A 486 17.08 -10.66 -18.14
N GLU A 487 16.52 -11.21 -17.09
CA GLU A 487 15.39 -12.15 -17.11
C GLU A 487 14.19 -11.54 -17.84
N ILE A 488 13.80 -10.33 -17.45
CA ILE A 488 12.70 -9.60 -18.07
C ILE A 488 13.02 -9.26 -19.53
N ALA A 489 14.26 -8.83 -19.82
CA ALA A 489 14.69 -8.53 -21.16
C ALA A 489 14.65 -9.76 -22.08
N LEU A 490 15.02 -10.95 -21.56
CA LEU A 490 15.05 -12.21 -22.32
C LEU A 490 13.66 -12.71 -22.75
N TRP A 491 12.59 -12.38 -22.06
CA TRP A 491 11.24 -12.74 -22.53
C TRP A 491 10.54 -11.60 -23.27
N VAL A 492 10.73 -10.32 -22.86
CA VAL A 492 10.12 -9.16 -23.54
C VAL A 492 10.68 -8.97 -24.95
N ALA A 493 12.01 -9.10 -25.15
CA ALA A 493 12.63 -8.90 -26.45
C ALA A 493 12.14 -9.89 -27.52
N PRO A 494 12.14 -11.22 -27.27
CA PRO A 494 11.62 -12.19 -28.24
C PRO A 494 10.13 -11.95 -28.55
N VAL A 495 9.29 -11.73 -27.54
CA VAL A 495 7.86 -11.47 -27.74
C VAL A 495 7.66 -10.25 -28.65
N THR A 496 8.37 -9.15 -28.37
CA THR A 496 8.28 -7.92 -29.16
C THR A 496 8.79 -8.11 -30.58
N VAL A 497 9.98 -8.67 -30.73
CA VAL A 497 10.60 -8.89 -32.07
C VAL A 497 9.76 -9.84 -32.90
N CYS A 498 9.34 -10.99 -32.36
CA CYS A 498 8.50 -11.94 -33.06
C CYS A 498 7.17 -11.34 -33.50
N SER A 499 6.53 -10.54 -32.62
CA SER A 499 5.25 -9.88 -32.95
C SER A 499 5.40 -8.89 -34.09
N ILE A 500 6.46 -8.09 -34.09
CA ILE A 500 6.74 -7.14 -35.21
C ILE A 500 7.10 -7.88 -36.50
N LEU A 501 7.85 -8.98 -36.42
CA LEU A 501 8.15 -9.82 -37.58
C LEU A 501 6.89 -10.48 -38.15
N LEU A 502 6.01 -11.01 -37.30
CA LEU A 502 4.71 -11.55 -37.69
C LEU A 502 3.83 -10.49 -38.37
N ALA A 503 3.75 -9.29 -37.76
CA ALA A 503 3.04 -8.16 -38.35
C ALA A 503 3.60 -7.79 -39.75
N THR A 504 4.93 -7.83 -39.93
CA THR A 504 5.59 -7.55 -41.18
C THR A 504 5.31 -8.64 -42.20
N LEU A 505 5.36 -9.91 -41.81
CA LEU A 505 5.00 -11.05 -42.69
C LEU A 505 3.54 -10.92 -43.15
N PHE A 506 2.63 -10.61 -42.25
CA PHE A 506 1.22 -10.40 -42.55
C PHE A 506 1.02 -9.22 -43.54
N ALA A 507 1.72 -8.11 -43.31
CA ALA A 507 1.69 -6.95 -44.21
C ALA A 507 2.20 -7.29 -45.63
N CYS A 508 3.24 -8.10 -45.72
CA CYS A 508 3.84 -8.49 -46.99
C CYS A 508 3.08 -9.60 -47.72
N TYR A 509 2.23 -10.36 -47.02
CA TYR A 509 1.63 -11.60 -47.55
C TYR A 509 0.84 -11.41 -48.86
N ALA A 510 0.05 -10.34 -48.96
CA ALA A 510 -0.75 -10.04 -50.14
C ALA A 510 0.12 -9.73 -51.39
N GLU A 511 1.20 -8.97 -51.21
CA GLU A 511 2.10 -8.56 -52.28
C GLU A 511 3.15 -9.66 -52.61
N TYR A 512 3.45 -10.55 -51.66
CA TYR A 512 4.28 -11.73 -51.84
C TYR A 512 3.68 -12.66 -52.89
N ARG A 513 2.36 -12.87 -52.89
CA ARG A 513 1.64 -13.74 -53.86
C ARG A 513 1.32 -13.06 -55.22
N ALA A 514 1.45 -11.74 -55.32
CA ALA A 514 1.08 -11.01 -56.50
C ALA A 514 2.11 -11.18 -57.64
N CYS A 515 1.65 -11.26 -58.89
CA CYS A 515 2.52 -11.29 -60.04
C CYS A 515 3.17 -9.92 -60.34
N PRO A 516 4.36 -9.88 -61.00
CA PRO A 516 5.08 -8.64 -61.29
C PRO A 516 4.23 -7.59 -61.99
N ALA A 517 3.52 -8.00 -63.06
CA ALA A 517 2.68 -7.10 -63.84
C ALA A 517 1.60 -6.38 -62.98
N ARG A 518 1.01 -7.08 -62.03
CA ARG A 518 0.02 -6.52 -61.13
C ARG A 518 0.65 -5.58 -60.06
N LEU A 519 1.88 -5.85 -59.67
CA LEU A 519 2.60 -5.01 -58.72
C LEU A 519 3.07 -3.69 -59.34
N MET A 520 3.43 -3.71 -60.61
CA MET A 520 3.87 -2.52 -61.34
C MET A 520 2.74 -1.59 -61.76
N GLN A 521 1.49 -2.08 -61.78
CA GLN A 521 0.33 -1.26 -62.08
C GLN A 521 -0.09 -0.46 -60.87
N PRO A 522 -0.33 0.87 -60.96
CA PRO A 522 -0.89 1.66 -59.88
C PRO A 522 -2.26 1.10 -59.46
N LYS A 523 -2.52 1.03 -58.18
CA LYS A 523 -3.86 0.66 -57.70
C LYS A 523 -4.87 1.65 -58.23
N ALA A 524 -5.87 1.15 -58.99
CA ALA A 524 -6.98 1.99 -59.41
C ALA A 524 -7.64 2.65 -58.18
N PRO A 525 -7.94 3.96 -58.26
CA PRO A 525 -8.67 4.63 -57.18
C PRO A 525 -9.99 3.92 -56.94
N ALA A 526 -10.30 3.70 -55.67
CA ALA A 526 -11.57 3.09 -55.31
C ALA A 526 -12.74 3.87 -55.91
N ALA A 527 -13.64 3.19 -56.61
CA ALA A 527 -14.84 3.83 -57.19
C ALA A 527 -15.68 4.47 -56.11
N GLY A 528 -16.09 5.72 -56.28
CA GLY A 528 -16.92 6.45 -55.36
C GLY A 528 -18.31 5.83 -55.26
N LYS A 529 -18.58 5.15 -54.14
CA LYS A 529 -19.93 4.68 -53.78
C LYS A 529 -20.64 5.76 -52.98
N ARG A 530 -21.98 5.85 -53.09
CA ARG A 530 -22.79 6.69 -52.21
C ARG A 530 -22.53 6.31 -50.73
N ILE A 531 -22.36 7.30 -49.92
CA ILE A 531 -22.12 7.12 -48.49
C ILE A 531 -23.44 7.20 -47.70
N PHE A 532 -23.49 6.56 -46.49
CA PHE A 532 -24.67 6.53 -45.66
C PHE A 532 -25.18 7.94 -45.30
N LEU A 533 -24.29 8.91 -45.07
CA LEU A 533 -24.67 10.30 -44.79
C LEU A 533 -25.43 10.97 -45.96
N GLU A 534 -25.26 10.52 -47.18
CA GLU A 534 -26.00 11.08 -48.34
C GLU A 534 -27.47 10.69 -48.31
N HIS A 535 -27.84 9.62 -47.61
CA HIS A 535 -29.21 9.21 -47.43
C HIS A 535 -29.97 10.08 -46.42
N ILE A 536 -29.23 10.76 -45.52
CA ILE A 536 -29.77 11.72 -44.53
C ILE A 536 -29.85 13.10 -45.21
N THR A 537 -30.78 13.28 -46.09
CA THR A 537 -30.90 14.49 -46.95
C THR A 537 -30.95 15.83 -46.23
N PRO A 538 -31.61 15.99 -45.05
CA PRO A 538 -31.62 17.26 -44.34
C PRO A 538 -30.25 17.68 -43.80
N LEU A 539 -29.47 16.68 -43.30
CA LEU A 539 -28.13 16.93 -42.78
C LEU A 539 -27.16 17.22 -43.93
N TRP A 540 -27.26 16.44 -45.03
CA TRP A 540 -26.39 16.59 -46.20
C TRP A 540 -26.53 17.92 -46.91
N LYS A 541 -27.74 18.47 -47.00
CA LYS A 541 -28.00 19.81 -47.59
C LYS A 541 -27.36 20.95 -46.80
N ARG A 542 -27.27 20.84 -45.49
CA ARG A 542 -26.69 21.85 -44.59
C ARG A 542 -25.15 21.87 -44.60
N LEU A 543 -24.50 20.84 -45.07
CA LEU A 543 -23.05 20.72 -45.16
C LEU A 543 -22.50 21.56 -46.33
N GLY A 544 -21.46 22.35 -46.08
CA GLY A 544 -20.70 23.05 -47.09
C GLY A 544 -19.89 22.12 -48.01
N PHE A 545 -19.44 22.63 -49.14
CA PHE A 545 -18.70 21.84 -50.12
C PHE A 545 -17.50 21.06 -49.53
N THR A 546 -16.64 21.77 -48.80
CA THR A 546 -15.47 21.13 -48.17
C THR A 546 -15.84 20.06 -47.15
N GLN A 547 -16.97 20.19 -46.43
CA GLN A 547 -17.47 19.21 -45.49
C GLN A 547 -17.99 17.96 -46.23
N LYS A 548 -18.69 18.11 -47.32
CA LYS A 548 -19.14 17.03 -48.18
C LYS A 548 -17.99 16.22 -48.74
N VAL A 549 -16.93 16.91 -49.20
CA VAL A 549 -15.72 16.29 -49.71
C VAL A 549 -15.00 15.52 -48.60
N THR A 550 -14.85 16.11 -47.40
CA THR A 550 -14.25 15.44 -46.25
C THR A 550 -15.01 14.17 -45.89
N CYS A 551 -16.33 14.22 -45.79
CA CYS A 551 -17.16 13.03 -45.52
C CYS A 551 -17.01 11.94 -46.58
N ARG A 552 -17.02 12.30 -47.87
CA ARG A 552 -16.78 11.33 -48.97
C ARG A 552 -15.42 10.68 -48.88
N ASN A 553 -14.39 11.45 -48.58
CA ASN A 553 -13.02 10.95 -48.46
C ASN A 553 -12.85 10.02 -47.26
N LEU A 554 -13.47 10.31 -46.12
CA LEU A 554 -13.47 9.44 -44.96
C LEU A 554 -13.95 8.04 -45.29
N PHE A 555 -15.08 7.92 -45.99
CA PHE A 555 -15.66 6.62 -46.33
C PHE A 555 -15.06 5.96 -47.58
N ARG A 556 -14.36 6.72 -48.42
CA ARG A 556 -13.63 6.19 -49.58
C ARG A 556 -12.44 5.34 -49.16
N TYR A 557 -11.70 5.74 -48.16
CA TYR A 557 -10.51 5.08 -47.64
C TYR A 557 -10.78 4.26 -46.39
N ARG A 558 -11.72 3.30 -46.43
CA ARG A 558 -12.23 2.55 -45.27
C ARG A 558 -11.16 1.93 -44.39
N LYS A 559 -10.11 1.33 -44.96
CA LYS A 559 -9.02 0.72 -44.17
C LYS A 559 -8.34 1.77 -43.27
N ARG A 560 -8.02 2.93 -43.81
CA ARG A 560 -7.39 4.01 -43.08
C ARG A 560 -8.31 4.57 -42.01
N PHE A 561 -9.59 4.80 -42.37
CA PHE A 561 -10.62 5.25 -41.46
C PHE A 561 -10.66 4.34 -40.20
N VAL A 562 -10.81 3.03 -40.41
CA VAL A 562 -10.86 2.06 -39.31
C VAL A 562 -9.56 2.03 -38.50
N MET A 563 -8.42 2.00 -39.17
CA MET A 563 -7.11 1.95 -38.48
C MET A 563 -6.85 3.18 -37.61
N THR A 564 -7.20 4.38 -38.09
CA THR A 564 -7.04 5.60 -37.31
C THR A 564 -7.96 5.59 -36.10
N ILE A 565 -9.21 5.22 -36.30
CA ILE A 565 -10.18 5.16 -35.20
C ILE A 565 -9.74 4.15 -34.14
N ILE A 566 -9.33 2.93 -34.52
CA ILE A 566 -8.90 1.91 -33.55
C ILE A 566 -7.65 2.36 -32.81
N GLY A 567 -6.67 2.97 -33.49
CA GLY A 567 -5.46 3.47 -32.87
C GLY A 567 -5.74 4.55 -31.81
N VAL A 568 -6.56 5.55 -32.17
CA VAL A 568 -6.95 6.63 -31.25
C VAL A 568 -7.84 6.10 -30.15
N ALA A 569 -8.78 5.18 -30.47
CA ALA A 569 -9.67 4.58 -29.48
C ALA A 569 -8.89 3.77 -28.44
N GLY A 570 -7.88 3.01 -28.84
CA GLY A 570 -7.01 2.30 -27.91
C GLY A 570 -6.29 3.25 -26.93
N CYS A 571 -5.72 4.34 -27.45
CA CYS A 571 -5.05 5.35 -26.61
C CYS A 571 -6.04 6.05 -25.65
N SER A 572 -7.21 6.46 -26.14
CA SER A 572 -8.23 7.10 -25.32
C SER A 572 -8.81 6.14 -24.28
N ALA A 573 -8.95 4.85 -24.62
CA ALA A 573 -9.36 3.82 -23.68
C ALA A 573 -8.36 3.65 -22.53
N LEU A 574 -7.06 3.62 -22.85
CA LEU A 574 -6.00 3.53 -21.83
C LEU A 574 -5.98 4.76 -20.91
N LEU A 575 -6.17 5.97 -21.48
CA LEU A 575 -6.27 7.20 -20.69
C LEU A 575 -7.47 7.16 -19.76
N LEU A 576 -8.66 6.78 -20.26
CA LEU A 576 -9.85 6.66 -19.43
C LEU A 576 -9.70 5.59 -18.36
N THR A 577 -9.07 4.47 -18.68
CA THR A 577 -8.80 3.41 -17.71
C THR A 577 -7.89 3.90 -16.61
N GLY A 578 -6.83 4.66 -16.94
CA GLY A 578 -5.95 5.27 -15.94
C GLY A 578 -6.72 6.21 -15.00
N PHE A 579 -7.51 7.13 -15.54
CA PHE A 579 -8.36 8.02 -14.72
C PHE A 579 -9.41 7.23 -13.94
N GLY A 580 -10.02 6.21 -14.53
CA GLY A 580 -11.02 5.37 -13.87
C GLY A 580 -10.46 4.57 -12.70
N VAL A 581 -9.23 4.04 -12.81
CA VAL A 581 -8.54 3.37 -11.69
C VAL A 581 -8.30 4.36 -10.56
N ARG A 582 -7.83 5.58 -10.88
CA ARG A 582 -7.68 6.65 -9.90
C ARG A 582 -8.99 6.95 -9.17
N ASP A 583 -10.07 7.16 -9.93
CA ASP A 583 -11.39 7.47 -9.36
C ASP A 583 -11.88 6.33 -8.47
N SER A 584 -11.72 5.08 -8.92
CA SER A 584 -12.16 3.87 -8.18
C SER A 584 -11.40 3.68 -6.87
N VAL A 585 -10.12 4.07 -6.81
CA VAL A 585 -9.30 3.99 -5.61
C VAL A 585 -9.58 5.16 -4.68
N SER A 586 -9.72 6.37 -5.22
CA SER A 586 -9.97 7.59 -4.41
C SER A 586 -11.36 7.58 -3.73
N ASP A 587 -12.34 6.95 -4.34
CA ASP A 587 -13.71 6.86 -3.81
C ASP A 587 -13.83 5.95 -2.56
N ILE A 588 -12.83 5.08 -2.31
CA ILE A 588 -12.89 4.08 -1.21
C ILE A 588 -13.02 4.78 0.14
N VAL A 589 -12.12 5.72 0.43
CA VAL A 589 -12.04 6.39 1.73
C VAL A 589 -13.33 7.15 2.06
N GLU A 590 -13.84 7.90 1.09
CA GLU A 590 -15.04 8.70 1.30
C GLU A 590 -16.28 7.83 1.51
N LYS A 591 -16.37 6.70 0.78
CA LYS A 591 -17.50 5.79 0.91
C LYS A 591 -17.42 4.94 2.17
N GLN A 592 -16.26 4.37 2.48
CA GLN A 592 -16.10 3.54 3.68
C GLN A 592 -16.30 4.37 4.93
N TYR A 593 -15.48 5.40 5.13
CA TYR A 593 -15.43 6.20 6.36
C TYR A 593 -16.32 7.45 6.36
N GLY A 594 -17.19 7.62 5.38
CA GLY A 594 -18.13 8.72 5.32
C GLY A 594 -19.58 8.32 5.05
N GLU A 595 -19.79 7.13 4.44
CA GLU A 595 -21.13 6.66 4.11
C GLU A 595 -21.49 5.29 4.72
N ILE A 596 -20.50 4.45 5.06
CA ILE A 596 -20.71 3.09 5.59
C ILE A 596 -20.41 3.07 7.07
N ASP A 597 -19.16 3.36 7.47
CA ASP A 597 -18.75 3.47 8.87
C ASP A 597 -19.06 4.89 9.34
N LEU A 598 -20.10 5.01 10.13
CA LEU A 598 -20.60 6.31 10.61
C LEU A 598 -20.08 6.68 11.99
N TYR A 599 -19.49 5.72 12.73
CA TYR A 599 -18.91 5.96 14.04
C TYR A 599 -17.57 6.72 13.95
N ASP A 600 -17.25 7.47 14.99
CA ASP A 600 -16.03 8.30 15.06
C ASP A 600 -14.90 7.60 15.80
N LEU A 601 -15.26 6.81 16.83
CA LEU A 601 -14.30 6.13 17.72
C LEU A 601 -14.71 4.68 17.93
N ARG A 602 -13.74 3.77 17.86
CA ARG A 602 -13.89 2.36 18.22
C ARG A 602 -13.05 2.08 19.45
N ILE A 603 -13.67 1.46 20.47
CA ILE A 603 -13.05 1.11 21.74
C ILE A 603 -13.17 -0.42 21.92
N THR A 604 -12.09 -1.08 22.29
CA THR A 604 -12.10 -2.49 22.68
C THR A 604 -11.88 -2.58 24.19
N LEU A 605 -12.82 -3.23 24.87
CA LEU A 605 -12.82 -3.40 26.32
C LEU A 605 -11.91 -4.56 26.75
N GLY A 606 -11.58 -4.62 28.02
CA GLY A 606 -10.85 -5.71 28.64
C GLY A 606 -11.60 -7.05 28.65
N GLU A 607 -11.00 -8.08 29.23
CA GLU A 607 -11.56 -9.45 29.23
C GLU A 607 -12.94 -9.54 29.88
N ASP A 608 -13.19 -8.80 30.95
CA ASP A 608 -14.51 -8.67 31.58
C ASP A 608 -15.20 -7.39 31.09
N ALA A 609 -15.86 -7.50 29.93
CA ALA A 609 -16.51 -6.36 29.29
C ALA A 609 -17.69 -5.80 30.14
N ASP A 610 -18.38 -6.64 30.89
CA ASP A 610 -19.50 -6.17 31.75
C ASP A 610 -18.96 -5.38 32.97
N ALA A 611 -17.82 -5.75 33.50
CA ALA A 611 -17.14 -4.98 34.54
C ALA A 611 -16.56 -3.67 33.98
N ALA A 612 -15.96 -3.73 32.80
CA ALA A 612 -15.44 -2.56 32.10
C ALA A 612 -16.53 -1.53 31.78
N LEU A 613 -17.72 -1.97 31.38
CA LEU A 613 -18.90 -1.10 31.14
C LEU A 613 -19.48 -0.50 32.42
N GLN A 614 -19.08 -0.97 33.61
CA GLN A 614 -19.47 -0.41 34.92
C GLN A 614 -18.35 0.45 35.52
N ASP A 615 -17.20 0.56 34.86
CA ASP A 615 -16.10 1.41 35.30
C ASP A 615 -16.54 2.87 35.33
N GLU A 616 -16.36 3.52 36.52
CA GLU A 616 -16.83 4.90 36.75
C GLU A 616 -16.11 5.92 35.86
N ALA A 617 -14.84 5.68 35.53
CA ALA A 617 -14.04 6.61 34.72
C ALA A 617 -14.47 6.52 33.24
N LEU A 618 -14.66 5.31 32.73
CA LEU A 618 -15.18 5.10 31.37
C LEU A 618 -16.60 5.65 31.25
N CYS A 619 -17.49 5.34 32.18
CA CYS A 619 -18.87 5.84 32.19
C CYS A 619 -18.95 7.37 32.17
N ARG A 620 -18.10 8.06 32.90
CA ARG A 620 -18.04 9.52 32.89
C ARG A 620 -17.72 10.08 31.49
N VAL A 621 -16.85 9.43 30.75
CA VAL A 621 -16.51 9.87 29.38
C VAL A 621 -17.64 9.54 28.42
N LEU A 622 -18.23 8.34 28.52
CA LEU A 622 -19.29 7.88 27.61
C LEU A 622 -20.62 8.63 27.85
N ASP A 623 -20.92 9.03 29.07
CA ASP A 623 -22.15 9.73 29.44
C ASP A 623 -22.02 11.26 29.34
N ASP A 624 -20.81 11.78 29.13
CA ASP A 624 -20.60 13.20 28.85
C ASP A 624 -21.06 13.56 27.44
N GLY A 625 -22.26 14.12 27.36
CA GLY A 625 -22.85 14.56 26.10
C GLY A 625 -22.07 15.67 25.36
N ALA A 626 -21.04 16.28 25.99
CA ALA A 626 -20.13 17.20 25.32
C ALA A 626 -18.97 16.47 24.62
N LEU A 627 -18.68 15.23 25.01
CA LEU A 627 -17.63 14.38 24.42
C LEU A 627 -18.22 13.32 23.50
N VAL A 628 -19.16 12.52 24.00
CA VAL A 628 -19.77 11.39 23.28
C VAL A 628 -21.27 11.64 23.12
N ARG A 629 -21.74 11.67 21.89
CA ARG A 629 -23.15 11.86 21.56
C ARG A 629 -23.98 10.59 21.79
N SER A 630 -23.45 9.44 21.43
CA SER A 630 -24.03 8.12 21.66
C SER A 630 -23.00 7.02 21.44
N TYR A 631 -23.23 5.87 22.03
CA TYR A 631 -22.43 4.68 21.81
C TYR A 631 -23.30 3.43 21.70
N ALA A 632 -22.76 2.38 21.09
CA ALA A 632 -23.39 1.07 21.04
C ALA A 632 -22.35 -0.05 21.20
N VAL A 633 -22.80 -1.17 21.75
CA VAL A 633 -21.96 -2.31 22.08
C VAL A 633 -22.06 -3.38 21.00
N PHE A 634 -20.90 -3.91 20.59
CA PHE A 634 -20.77 -4.92 19.55
C PHE A 634 -19.88 -6.07 20.01
N SER A 635 -20.12 -7.23 19.46
CA SER A 635 -19.15 -8.32 19.40
C SER A 635 -18.49 -8.28 18.04
N GLU A 636 -17.18 -8.03 18.00
CA GLU A 636 -16.41 -8.05 16.76
C GLU A 636 -15.12 -8.81 16.98
N HIS A 637 -14.96 -9.90 16.25
CA HIS A 637 -13.78 -10.76 16.32
C HIS A 637 -13.44 -11.36 14.96
N SER A 638 -12.21 -11.80 14.80
CA SER A 638 -11.76 -12.47 13.59
C SER A 638 -12.35 -13.87 13.51
N GLY A 639 -12.67 -14.29 12.31
CA GLY A 639 -13.15 -15.62 12.01
C GLY A 639 -12.81 -16.01 10.59
N LYS A 640 -13.34 -17.14 10.12
CA LYS A 640 -13.19 -17.60 8.74
C LYS A 640 -14.53 -17.88 8.12
N ALA A 641 -14.64 -17.57 6.82
CA ALA A 641 -15.71 -18.00 5.95
C ALA A 641 -15.14 -19.01 4.95
N GLU A 642 -15.33 -20.30 5.20
CA GLU A 642 -14.65 -21.41 4.52
C GLU A 642 -13.11 -21.31 4.63
N LYS A 643 -12.46 -20.60 3.69
CA LYS A 643 -10.99 -20.40 3.66
C LYS A 643 -10.57 -18.94 3.71
N GLU A 644 -11.55 -18.04 3.64
CA GLU A 644 -11.31 -16.59 3.59
C GLU A 644 -11.44 -16.00 5.00
N ASP A 645 -10.52 -15.12 5.36
CA ASP A 645 -10.59 -14.40 6.63
C ASP A 645 -11.76 -13.41 6.61
N VAL A 646 -12.53 -13.36 7.70
CA VAL A 646 -13.71 -12.52 7.84
C VAL A 646 -13.80 -11.97 9.25
N SER A 647 -14.25 -10.72 9.40
CA SER A 647 -14.63 -10.17 10.70
C SER A 647 -16.11 -10.47 10.94
N LEU A 648 -16.40 -11.16 12.04
CA LEU A 648 -17.75 -11.42 12.50
C LEU A 648 -18.19 -10.24 13.36
N CYS A 649 -19.29 -9.59 13.00
CA CYS A 649 -19.81 -8.41 13.70
C CYS A 649 -21.25 -8.64 14.13
N VAL A 650 -21.50 -8.57 15.44
CA VAL A 650 -22.82 -8.80 16.06
C VAL A 650 -23.18 -7.61 16.96
N PRO A 651 -24.19 -6.82 16.66
CA PRO A 651 -24.66 -5.76 17.55
C PRO A 651 -25.41 -6.35 18.76
N ARG A 652 -25.23 -5.75 19.93
CA ARG A 652 -26.02 -6.06 21.13
C ARG A 652 -27.47 -5.57 21.00
N ASP A 653 -27.63 -4.42 20.31
CA ASP A 653 -28.93 -3.84 19.97
C ASP A 653 -29.05 -3.65 18.45
N GLY A 654 -29.97 -4.38 17.84
CA GLY A 654 -30.16 -4.32 16.38
C GLY A 654 -30.86 -3.04 15.89
N GLU A 655 -31.56 -2.29 16.77
CA GLU A 655 -32.26 -1.06 16.39
C GLU A 655 -31.27 0.11 16.23
N SER A 656 -30.26 0.20 17.10
CA SER A 656 -29.26 1.26 17.05
C SER A 656 -28.17 1.02 15.99
N PHE A 657 -28.04 -0.21 15.48
CA PHE A 657 -26.99 -0.62 14.54
C PHE A 657 -26.84 0.30 13.32
N ALA A 658 -27.96 0.67 12.70
CA ALA A 658 -27.98 1.50 11.49
C ALA A 658 -27.43 2.93 11.70
N SER A 659 -27.31 3.37 12.95
CA SER A 659 -26.72 4.66 13.30
C SER A 659 -25.19 4.65 13.25
N TYR A 660 -24.56 3.47 13.32
CA TYR A 660 -23.11 3.28 13.36
C TYR A 660 -22.57 2.65 12.08
N ILE A 661 -23.31 1.72 11.47
CA ILE A 661 -22.90 1.03 10.24
C ILE A 661 -24.08 1.00 9.26
N THR A 662 -23.85 1.44 8.02
CA THR A 662 -24.83 1.42 6.95
C THR A 662 -24.73 0.12 6.15
N LEU A 663 -25.74 -0.76 6.24
CA LEU A 663 -25.89 -1.90 5.36
C LEU A 663 -26.78 -1.53 4.19
N ARG A 664 -26.25 -1.58 2.98
CA ARG A 664 -27.00 -1.25 1.75
C ARG A 664 -26.48 -2.00 0.54
N ASN A 665 -27.33 -2.20 -0.45
CA ASN A 665 -26.89 -2.72 -1.73
C ASN A 665 -26.12 -1.64 -2.50
N ARG A 666 -24.92 -1.95 -3.01
CA ARG A 666 -24.06 -1.00 -3.72
C ARG A 666 -24.70 -0.39 -4.97
N ARG A 667 -25.50 -1.16 -5.72
CA ARG A 667 -26.08 -0.75 -7.01
C ARG A 667 -27.39 -0.02 -6.84
N THR A 668 -28.31 -0.57 -6.04
CA THR A 668 -29.65 -0.01 -5.84
C THR A 668 -29.68 1.04 -4.74
N LYS A 669 -28.68 1.04 -3.85
CA LYS A 669 -28.64 1.87 -2.63
C LYS A 669 -29.77 1.58 -1.65
N GLU A 670 -30.49 0.48 -1.83
CA GLU A 670 -31.52 0.05 -0.90
C GLU A 670 -30.91 -0.44 0.41
N PRO A 671 -31.44 -0.02 1.56
CA PRO A 671 -30.95 -0.49 2.86
C PRO A 671 -31.26 -1.98 3.05
N ILE A 672 -30.37 -2.67 3.74
CA ILE A 672 -30.50 -4.08 4.09
C ILE A 672 -30.69 -4.15 5.61
N ALA A 673 -31.77 -4.75 6.05
CA ALA A 673 -32.01 -4.96 7.47
C ALA A 673 -31.23 -6.17 7.98
N LEU A 674 -30.59 -6.01 9.15
CA LEU A 674 -30.00 -7.11 9.88
C LEU A 674 -31.08 -7.77 10.74
N ALA A 675 -31.75 -8.79 10.22
CA ALA A 675 -32.87 -9.46 10.91
C ALA A 675 -32.90 -10.96 10.63
N GLY A 676 -33.30 -11.74 11.65
CA GLY A 676 -33.57 -13.19 11.52
C GLY A 676 -32.34 -14.07 11.69
N GLU A 677 -32.47 -15.32 11.26
CA GLU A 677 -31.49 -16.40 11.45
C GLU A 677 -30.37 -16.43 10.39
N GLY A 678 -30.08 -15.32 9.73
CA GLY A 678 -29.10 -15.28 8.64
C GLY A 678 -28.02 -14.22 8.79
N ALA A 679 -27.05 -14.22 7.87
CA ALA A 679 -25.95 -13.28 7.81
C ALA A 679 -26.06 -12.32 6.62
N VAL A 680 -25.64 -11.08 6.81
CA VAL A 680 -25.38 -10.12 5.73
C VAL A 680 -23.88 -10.09 5.47
N LEU A 681 -23.48 -10.54 4.27
CA LEU A 681 -22.08 -10.63 3.88
C LEU A 681 -21.67 -9.45 2.99
N THR A 682 -20.39 -9.09 3.02
CA THR A 682 -19.82 -8.08 2.13
C THR A 682 -19.75 -8.59 0.69
N GLU A 683 -19.96 -7.69 -0.31
CA GLU A 683 -20.00 -8.05 -1.74
C GLU A 683 -18.72 -8.76 -2.18
N LYS A 684 -17.56 -8.32 -1.71
CA LYS A 684 -16.26 -8.91 -2.03
C LYS A 684 -16.16 -10.36 -1.55
N LEU A 685 -16.54 -10.63 -0.30
CA LEU A 685 -16.56 -11.97 0.28
C LEU A 685 -17.48 -12.91 -0.51
N CYS A 686 -18.66 -12.43 -0.86
CA CYS A 686 -19.60 -13.22 -1.69
C CYS A 686 -19.04 -13.52 -3.09
N GLU A 687 -18.32 -12.58 -3.71
CA GLU A 687 -17.62 -12.80 -5.00
C GLU A 687 -16.50 -13.86 -4.87
N GLN A 688 -15.74 -13.86 -3.77
CA GLN A 688 -14.66 -14.83 -3.50
C GLN A 688 -15.20 -16.25 -3.25
N LEU A 689 -16.23 -16.35 -2.43
CA LEU A 689 -16.89 -17.64 -2.12
C LEU A 689 -17.82 -18.13 -3.25
N GLY A 690 -18.18 -17.28 -4.20
CA GLY A 690 -19.10 -17.60 -5.29
C GLY A 690 -20.56 -17.79 -4.84
N VAL A 691 -20.97 -17.16 -3.73
CA VAL A 691 -22.30 -17.30 -3.11
C VAL A 691 -23.21 -16.12 -3.40
N SER A 692 -24.50 -16.37 -3.34
CA SER A 692 -25.57 -15.40 -3.60
C SER A 692 -26.57 -15.37 -2.44
N VAL A 693 -27.43 -14.36 -2.42
CA VAL A 693 -28.51 -14.28 -1.43
C VAL A 693 -29.40 -15.54 -1.51
N GLY A 694 -29.55 -16.19 -0.37
CA GLY A 694 -30.29 -17.45 -0.21
C GLY A 694 -29.41 -18.69 -0.04
N ASP A 695 -28.16 -18.64 -0.42
CA ASP A 695 -27.19 -19.71 -0.23
C ASP A 695 -26.76 -19.84 1.25
N THR A 696 -26.07 -20.90 1.59
CA THR A 696 -25.53 -21.16 2.93
C THR A 696 -24.02 -21.11 2.90
N VAL A 697 -23.40 -20.51 3.93
CA VAL A 697 -21.95 -20.41 4.11
C VAL A 697 -21.58 -20.96 5.49
N THR A 698 -20.45 -21.64 5.58
CA THR A 698 -19.86 -22.06 6.85
C THR A 698 -18.94 -20.94 7.36
N LEU A 699 -19.23 -20.45 8.55
CA LEU A 699 -18.41 -19.50 9.28
C LEU A 699 -17.73 -20.21 10.44
N GLU A 700 -16.49 -19.87 10.73
CA GLU A 700 -15.75 -20.31 11.91
C GLU A 700 -15.42 -19.07 12.76
N ASN A 701 -15.60 -19.19 14.08
CA ASN A 701 -15.20 -18.13 15.02
C ASN A 701 -13.71 -18.22 15.37
N GLU A 702 -13.21 -17.31 16.18
CA GLU A 702 -11.81 -17.28 16.66
C GLU A 702 -11.38 -18.54 17.42
N ASN A 703 -12.32 -19.26 18.03
CA ASN A 703 -12.10 -20.52 18.74
C ASN A 703 -12.11 -21.75 17.83
N GLY A 704 -12.30 -21.57 16.51
CA GLY A 704 -12.39 -22.66 15.54
C GLY A 704 -13.73 -23.42 15.56
N VAL A 705 -14.76 -22.83 16.21
CA VAL A 705 -16.11 -23.41 16.20
C VAL A 705 -16.80 -23.03 14.90
N GLY A 706 -17.17 -24.02 14.11
CA GLY A 706 -17.84 -23.84 12.82
C GLY A 706 -19.36 -23.84 12.92
N GLY A 707 -20.01 -22.90 12.20
CA GLY A 707 -21.46 -22.82 12.10
C GLY A 707 -21.92 -22.49 10.68
N THR A 708 -23.07 -23.03 10.27
CA THR A 708 -23.63 -22.77 8.95
C THR A 708 -24.71 -21.69 9.04
N VAL A 709 -24.57 -20.62 8.24
CA VAL A 709 -25.52 -19.51 8.21
C VAL A 709 -26.05 -19.30 6.80
N ARG A 710 -27.29 -18.82 6.68
CA ARG A 710 -27.88 -18.45 5.41
C ARG A 710 -27.52 -17.01 5.05
N VAL A 711 -27.15 -16.74 3.81
CA VAL A 711 -26.91 -15.39 3.30
C VAL A 711 -28.23 -14.68 3.07
N CYS A 712 -28.57 -13.70 3.91
CA CYS A 712 -29.80 -12.92 3.83
C CYS A 712 -29.63 -11.65 3.00
N GLY A 713 -28.42 -11.12 2.90
CA GLY A 713 -28.14 -9.90 2.16
C GLY A 713 -26.67 -9.80 1.74
N ILE A 714 -26.41 -8.98 0.72
CA ILE A 714 -25.07 -8.64 0.25
C ILE A 714 -24.90 -7.14 0.35
N THR A 715 -24.01 -6.70 1.23
CA THR A 715 -23.80 -5.27 1.53
C THR A 715 -22.59 -4.69 0.83
N GLU A 716 -22.66 -3.39 0.53
CA GLU A 716 -21.55 -2.56 0.08
C GLU A 716 -20.52 -2.43 1.20
N ASN A 717 -19.26 -2.80 0.93
CA ASN A 717 -18.13 -2.58 1.81
C ASN A 717 -16.85 -2.53 0.98
N TYR A 718 -15.87 -1.71 1.37
CA TYR A 718 -14.66 -1.48 0.58
C TYR A 718 -13.38 -1.93 1.29
N VAL A 719 -13.39 -2.00 2.60
CA VAL A 719 -12.23 -2.36 3.42
C VAL A 719 -12.59 -3.54 4.31
N SER A 720 -11.79 -4.58 4.28
CA SER A 720 -11.99 -5.85 4.97
C SER A 720 -13.27 -6.59 4.55
N SER A 721 -13.34 -7.87 4.89
CA SER A 721 -14.50 -8.71 4.67
C SER A 721 -15.26 -8.85 5.99
N TYR A 722 -16.57 -8.60 5.97
CA TYR A 722 -17.44 -8.70 7.14
C TYR A 722 -18.58 -9.68 6.92
N ALA A 723 -18.93 -10.37 8.00
CA ALA A 723 -20.19 -11.07 8.15
C ALA A 723 -20.94 -10.45 9.34
N TYR A 724 -22.03 -9.76 9.03
CA TYR A 724 -22.92 -9.17 10.02
C TYR A 724 -24.00 -10.16 10.39
N LEU A 725 -24.13 -10.47 11.68
CA LEU A 725 -25.11 -11.42 12.20
C LEU A 725 -25.97 -10.76 13.28
N SER A 726 -27.20 -11.22 13.43
CA SER A 726 -27.96 -10.95 14.63
C SER A 726 -27.45 -11.83 15.78
N GLU A 727 -27.73 -11.45 17.03
CA GLU A 727 -27.41 -12.29 18.19
C GLU A 727 -28.02 -13.69 18.08
N GLU A 728 -29.26 -13.78 17.57
CA GLU A 728 -29.97 -15.05 17.36
C GLU A 728 -29.27 -15.93 16.30
N ALA A 729 -28.83 -15.31 15.18
CA ALA A 729 -28.11 -16.02 14.13
C ALA A 729 -26.74 -16.52 14.64
N TYR A 730 -26.05 -15.73 15.45
CA TYR A 730 -24.77 -16.10 16.04
C TYR A 730 -24.92 -17.28 17.00
N ARG A 731 -25.86 -17.21 17.94
CA ARG A 731 -26.16 -18.30 18.89
C ARG A 731 -26.58 -19.58 18.18
N THR A 732 -27.36 -19.46 17.11
CA THR A 732 -27.78 -20.62 16.32
C THR A 732 -26.63 -21.26 15.58
N ALA A 733 -25.71 -20.47 15.04
CA ALA A 733 -24.57 -20.95 14.27
C ALA A 733 -23.47 -21.58 15.17
N PHE A 734 -23.11 -20.92 16.27
CA PHE A 734 -21.96 -21.30 17.08
C PHE A 734 -22.31 -21.96 18.42
N GLY A 735 -23.60 -21.91 18.84
CA GLY A 735 -24.04 -22.52 20.09
C GLY A 735 -23.63 -21.76 21.37
N GLU A 736 -22.99 -20.59 21.22
CA GLU A 736 -22.52 -19.76 22.31
C GLU A 736 -23.01 -18.31 22.15
N ALA A 737 -22.95 -17.52 23.22
CA ALA A 737 -23.29 -16.12 23.19
C ALA A 737 -22.15 -15.29 22.57
N PRO A 738 -22.44 -14.20 21.83
CA PRO A 738 -21.43 -13.28 21.37
C PRO A 738 -20.71 -12.62 22.55
N ASP A 739 -19.40 -12.38 22.42
CA ASP A 739 -18.59 -11.66 23.40
C ASP A 739 -18.58 -10.16 23.05
N TYR A 740 -19.26 -9.36 23.85
CA TYR A 740 -19.53 -7.94 23.58
C TYR A 740 -18.41 -7.03 24.10
N LYS A 741 -17.25 -7.04 23.47
CA LYS A 741 -16.06 -6.28 23.87
C LYS A 741 -15.79 -5.01 23.07
N THR A 742 -16.59 -4.70 22.04
CA THR A 742 -16.35 -3.54 21.17
C THR A 742 -17.41 -2.46 21.35
N LEU A 743 -17.00 -1.21 21.53
CA LEU A 743 -17.89 -0.04 21.52
C LEU A 743 -17.65 0.77 20.25
N TYR A 744 -18.72 1.15 19.57
CA TYR A 744 -18.71 2.18 18.54
C TYR A 744 -19.34 3.44 19.10
N CYS A 745 -18.60 4.55 19.04
CA CYS A 745 -19.01 5.84 19.60
C CYS A 745 -19.18 6.88 18.48
N LEU A 746 -20.23 7.66 18.57
CA LEU A 746 -20.41 8.90 17.83
C LEU A 746 -20.02 10.04 18.76
N LEU A 747 -19.08 10.87 18.36
CA LEU A 747 -18.61 12.01 19.14
C LEU A 747 -19.56 13.21 19.01
N ALA A 748 -19.51 14.09 19.98
CA ALA A 748 -20.21 15.36 19.92
C ALA A 748 -19.56 16.30 18.88
N ASP A 749 -20.36 17.18 18.27
CA ASP A 749 -19.86 18.13 17.27
C ASP A 749 -18.78 19.04 17.88
N GLY A 750 -17.56 18.94 17.35
CA GLY A 750 -16.42 19.73 17.79
C GLY A 750 -15.61 19.14 18.95
N ALA A 751 -15.91 17.93 19.42
CA ALA A 751 -15.09 17.20 20.36
C ALA A 751 -13.72 16.85 19.76
N ASP A 752 -12.66 17.03 20.54
CA ASP A 752 -11.32 16.61 20.14
C ASP A 752 -11.19 15.10 20.29
N THR A 753 -11.13 14.41 19.16
CA THR A 753 -11.08 12.95 19.12
C THR A 753 -9.86 12.38 19.84
N ASP A 754 -8.69 13.02 19.74
CA ASP A 754 -7.47 12.55 20.39
C ASP A 754 -7.58 12.72 21.92
N ALA A 755 -8.17 13.81 22.40
CA ALA A 755 -8.44 14.04 23.82
C ALA A 755 -9.46 13.06 24.40
N VAL A 756 -10.54 12.77 23.66
CA VAL A 756 -11.54 11.76 24.06
C VAL A 756 -10.89 10.38 24.12
N THR A 757 -10.09 10.01 23.12
CA THR A 757 -9.39 8.73 23.08
C THR A 757 -8.43 8.59 24.27
N ALA A 758 -7.66 9.63 24.58
CA ALA A 758 -6.77 9.63 25.73
C ALA A 758 -7.56 9.47 27.06
N SER A 759 -8.71 10.15 27.19
CA SER A 759 -9.56 10.02 28.38
C SER A 759 -10.16 8.61 28.53
N VAL A 760 -10.55 7.98 27.42
CA VAL A 760 -11.02 6.58 27.40
C VAL A 760 -9.90 5.63 27.80
N MET A 761 -8.70 5.81 27.26
CA MET A 761 -7.55 4.96 27.60
C MET A 761 -7.11 5.12 29.07
N ALA A 762 -7.25 6.32 29.64
CA ALA A 762 -6.94 6.57 31.03
C ALA A 762 -7.93 5.88 32.05
N SER A 763 -9.07 5.38 31.54
CA SER A 763 -10.01 4.64 32.43
C SER A 763 -9.53 3.21 32.75
N HIS A 764 -8.54 2.66 32.02
CA HIS A 764 -8.06 1.27 32.09
C HIS A 764 -9.11 0.19 31.83
N ALA A 765 -10.37 0.55 31.61
CA ALA A 765 -11.41 -0.35 31.17
C ALA A 765 -11.27 -0.71 29.67
N ALA A 766 -10.65 0.18 28.91
CA ALA A 766 -10.33 -0.02 27.51
C ALA A 766 -8.90 -0.56 27.33
N VAL A 767 -8.77 -1.65 26.57
CA VAL A 767 -7.47 -2.19 26.13
C VAL A 767 -6.94 -1.43 24.94
N TYR A 768 -7.86 -0.97 24.09
CA TYR A 768 -7.51 -0.33 22.84
C TYR A 768 -8.62 0.61 22.36
N ALA A 769 -8.24 1.78 21.88
CA ALA A 769 -9.16 2.71 21.26
C ALA A 769 -8.52 3.37 20.05
N TYR A 770 -9.26 3.49 18.96
CA TYR A 770 -8.79 4.23 17.79
C TYR A 770 -9.90 5.01 17.10
N SER A 771 -9.50 6.12 16.53
CA SER A 771 -10.37 7.02 15.80
C SER A 771 -10.47 6.64 14.33
N VAL A 772 -11.68 6.70 13.77
CA VAL A 772 -11.93 6.53 12.34
C VAL A 772 -11.21 7.61 11.51
N ALA A 773 -11.05 8.81 12.06
CA ALA A 773 -10.29 9.88 11.42
C ALA A 773 -8.83 9.48 11.16
N THR A 774 -8.19 8.79 12.10
CA THR A 774 -6.83 8.25 11.94
C THR A 774 -6.77 7.18 10.86
N LEU A 775 -7.72 6.23 10.85
CA LEU A 775 -7.82 5.22 9.80
C LEU A 775 -8.04 5.87 8.43
N ARG A 776 -8.97 6.82 8.34
CA ARG A 776 -9.26 7.58 7.13
C ARG A 776 -8.01 8.27 6.59
N GLN A 777 -7.20 8.87 7.46
CA GLN A 777 -5.95 9.52 7.07
C GLN A 777 -4.92 8.51 6.57
N SER A 778 -4.71 7.40 7.29
CA SER A 778 -3.76 6.34 6.89
C SER A 778 -4.13 5.73 5.53
N PHE A 779 -5.41 5.43 5.31
CA PHE A 779 -5.89 4.97 4.00
C PHE A 779 -5.76 6.04 2.92
N SER A 780 -6.04 7.31 3.23
CA SER A 780 -5.87 8.42 2.28
C SER A 780 -4.41 8.58 1.84
N ASP A 781 -3.46 8.43 2.76
CA ASP A 781 -2.03 8.50 2.45
C ASP A 781 -1.59 7.29 1.62
N SER A 782 -2.08 6.09 1.94
CA SER A 782 -1.89 4.89 1.10
C SER A 782 -2.42 5.08 -0.33
N ILE A 783 -3.60 5.66 -0.48
CA ILE A 783 -4.22 5.97 -1.78
C ILE A 783 -3.43 7.04 -2.54
N ARG A 784 -2.86 8.01 -1.86
CA ARG A 784 -2.04 9.07 -2.48
C ARG A 784 -0.82 8.49 -3.21
N SER A 785 -0.19 7.44 -2.68
CA SER A 785 0.94 6.78 -3.35
C SER A 785 0.50 6.02 -4.60
N ILE A 786 -0.64 5.30 -4.52
CA ILE A 786 -1.22 4.61 -5.68
C ILE A 786 -1.57 5.60 -6.78
N ASN A 787 -2.07 6.80 -6.44
CA ASN A 787 -2.30 7.87 -7.37
C ASN A 787 -1.02 8.29 -8.11
N GLY A 788 0.15 8.26 -7.46
CA GLY A 788 1.44 8.48 -8.11
C GLY A 788 1.73 7.49 -9.23
N VAL A 789 1.49 6.20 -8.97
CA VAL A 789 1.63 5.14 -9.99
C VAL A 789 0.66 5.36 -11.15
N VAL A 790 -0.58 5.68 -10.85
CA VAL A 790 -1.61 5.95 -11.88
C VAL A 790 -1.24 7.15 -12.75
N TRP A 791 -0.66 8.21 -12.17
CA TRP A 791 -0.16 9.34 -12.97
C TRP A 791 0.95 8.94 -13.95
N VAL A 792 1.85 8.05 -13.56
CA VAL A 792 2.87 7.50 -14.46
C VAL A 792 2.22 6.72 -15.61
N LEU A 793 1.17 5.94 -15.33
CA LEU A 793 0.40 5.21 -16.35
C LEU A 793 -0.32 6.18 -17.31
N ILE A 794 -0.96 7.22 -16.80
CA ILE A 794 -1.64 8.25 -17.61
C ILE A 794 -0.64 8.98 -18.52
N LEU A 795 0.52 9.39 -17.99
CA LEU A 795 1.59 10.01 -18.76
C LEU A 795 2.09 9.08 -19.88
N ALA A 796 2.33 7.82 -19.57
CA ALA A 796 2.76 6.84 -20.56
C ALA A 796 1.70 6.62 -21.64
N ALA A 797 0.40 6.54 -21.27
CA ALA A 797 -0.71 6.46 -22.22
C ALA A 797 -0.80 7.70 -23.09
N GLY A 798 -0.58 8.87 -22.54
CA GLY A 798 -0.51 10.15 -23.26
C GLY A 798 0.64 10.19 -24.28
N LEU A 799 1.84 9.76 -23.89
CA LEU A 799 2.99 9.64 -24.79
C LEU A 799 2.73 8.64 -25.93
N LEU A 800 2.13 7.49 -25.62
CA LEU A 800 1.72 6.52 -26.63
C LEU A 800 0.73 7.16 -27.60
N CYS A 801 -0.27 7.87 -27.09
CA CYS A 801 -1.24 8.60 -27.90
C CYS A 801 -0.56 9.59 -28.84
N ALA A 802 0.38 10.40 -28.36
CA ALA A 802 1.14 11.34 -29.17
C ALA A 802 1.92 10.67 -30.28
N VAL A 803 2.63 9.57 -30.00
CA VAL A 803 3.41 8.82 -30.99
C VAL A 803 2.50 8.15 -32.02
N VAL A 804 1.38 7.56 -31.59
CA VAL A 804 0.38 6.96 -32.46
C VAL A 804 -0.21 8.00 -33.40
N LEU A 805 -0.66 9.12 -32.87
CA LEU A 805 -1.21 10.24 -33.66
C LEU A 805 -0.18 10.81 -34.63
N TYR A 806 1.07 11.02 -34.19
CA TYR A 806 2.15 11.47 -35.06
C TYR A 806 2.34 10.53 -36.25
N ASN A 807 2.38 9.23 -35.99
CA ASN A 807 2.54 8.25 -37.05
C ASN A 807 1.36 8.23 -38.03
N LEU A 808 0.12 8.25 -37.52
CA LEU A 808 -1.09 8.24 -38.33
C LEU A 808 -1.20 9.51 -39.21
N ILE A 809 -0.89 10.68 -38.66
CA ILE A 809 -0.92 11.95 -39.39
C ILE A 809 0.19 12.02 -40.41
N ASN A 810 1.40 11.58 -40.05
CA ASN A 810 2.54 11.51 -41.00
C ASN A 810 2.21 10.64 -42.20
N VAL A 811 1.65 9.46 -42.00
CA VAL A 811 1.18 8.58 -43.07
C VAL A 811 0.12 9.27 -43.94
N ASN A 812 -0.86 9.95 -43.31
CA ASN A 812 -1.93 10.66 -44.03
C ASN A 812 -1.36 11.77 -44.95
N ILE A 813 -0.39 12.53 -44.49
CA ILE A 813 0.27 13.59 -45.24
C ILE A 813 1.04 13.00 -46.40
N CYS A 814 1.82 11.92 -46.19
CA CYS A 814 2.61 11.28 -47.22
C CYS A 814 1.74 10.73 -48.38
N GLU A 815 0.61 10.09 -48.08
CA GLU A 815 -0.32 9.55 -49.05
C GLU A 815 -0.96 10.61 -49.94
N ARG A 816 -1.22 11.77 -49.36
CA ARG A 816 -1.89 12.88 -50.04
C ARG A 816 -0.96 13.93 -50.58
N ARG A 817 0.35 13.67 -50.62
CA ARG A 817 1.35 14.65 -51.05
C ARG A 817 1.02 15.19 -52.47
N ARG A 818 0.56 14.32 -53.37
CA ARG A 818 0.14 14.73 -54.73
C ARG A 818 -1.17 15.51 -54.73
N GLU A 819 -2.20 15.08 -53.99
CA GLU A 819 -3.46 15.83 -53.84
C GLU A 819 -3.21 17.26 -53.30
N LEU A 820 -2.34 17.36 -52.28
CA LEU A 820 -1.95 18.64 -51.68
C LEU A 820 -1.17 19.53 -52.65
N ALA A 821 -0.27 18.93 -53.43
CA ALA A 821 0.44 19.66 -54.45
C ALA A 821 -0.53 20.16 -55.55
N THR A 822 -1.47 19.32 -56.01
CA THR A 822 -2.53 19.72 -56.93
C THR A 822 -3.39 20.89 -56.42
N LEU A 823 -3.84 20.80 -55.17
CA LEU A 823 -4.61 21.89 -54.54
C LEU A 823 -3.83 23.22 -54.50
N ARG A 824 -2.52 23.14 -54.23
CA ARG A 824 -1.65 24.31 -54.26
C ARG A 824 -1.44 24.88 -55.63
N VAL A 825 -1.29 24.05 -56.66
CA VAL A 825 -1.19 24.46 -58.05
C VAL A 825 -2.49 25.08 -58.51
N LEU A 826 -3.66 24.64 -57.98
CA LEU A 826 -4.97 25.22 -58.26
C LEU A 826 -5.22 26.56 -57.50
N GLY A 827 -4.23 27.08 -56.74
CA GLY A 827 -4.27 28.39 -56.09
C GLY A 827 -4.70 28.40 -54.64
N PHE A 828 -4.88 27.22 -53.99
CA PHE A 828 -5.21 27.17 -52.55
C PHE A 828 -4.00 27.66 -51.73
N HIS A 829 -4.27 28.52 -50.74
CA HIS A 829 -3.26 29.02 -49.83
C HIS A 829 -2.73 27.89 -48.90
N LYS A 830 -1.52 28.10 -48.39
CA LYS A 830 -0.88 27.11 -47.46
C LYS A 830 -1.78 26.76 -46.29
N TYR A 831 -2.46 27.74 -45.70
CA TYR A 831 -3.38 27.57 -44.58
C TYR A 831 -4.63 26.75 -44.95
N GLU A 832 -5.17 26.91 -46.12
CA GLU A 832 -6.35 26.20 -46.60
C GLU A 832 -6.03 24.72 -46.83
N THR A 833 -4.85 24.43 -47.37
CA THR A 833 -4.34 23.08 -47.57
C THR A 833 -4.09 22.36 -46.22
N GLU A 834 -3.53 23.07 -45.23
CA GLU A 834 -3.36 22.59 -43.88
C GLU A 834 -4.71 22.27 -43.24
N ARG A 835 -5.65 23.21 -43.28
CA ARG A 835 -7.00 23.04 -42.70
C ARG A 835 -7.77 21.88 -43.33
N TYR A 836 -7.55 21.62 -44.61
CA TYR A 836 -8.17 20.50 -45.34
C TYR A 836 -7.80 19.14 -44.75
N ILE A 837 -6.50 18.90 -44.45
CA ILE A 837 -6.02 17.65 -43.87
C ILE A 837 -6.36 17.54 -42.38
N PHE A 838 -6.00 18.56 -41.61
CA PHE A 838 -6.18 18.51 -40.15
C PHE A 838 -7.64 18.42 -39.72
N ARG A 839 -8.56 18.99 -40.49
CA ARG A 839 -9.99 18.84 -40.22
C ARG A 839 -10.43 17.35 -40.31
N GLU A 840 -9.94 16.60 -41.28
CA GLU A 840 -10.23 15.17 -41.39
C GLU A 840 -9.65 14.41 -40.21
N THR A 841 -8.40 14.68 -39.83
CA THR A 841 -7.71 14.05 -38.72
C THR A 841 -8.42 14.35 -37.41
N ASN A 842 -8.80 15.61 -37.16
CA ASN A 842 -9.49 16.01 -35.94
C ASN A 842 -10.87 15.34 -35.79
N ILE A 843 -11.61 15.19 -36.90
CA ILE A 843 -12.90 14.46 -36.89
C ILE A 843 -12.66 12.96 -36.58
N LEU A 844 -11.64 12.35 -37.20
CA LEU A 844 -11.30 10.95 -36.94
C LEU A 844 -10.83 10.72 -35.51
N SER A 845 -10.01 11.64 -34.99
CA SER A 845 -9.54 11.60 -33.61
C SER A 845 -10.70 11.77 -32.63
N ALA A 846 -11.63 12.67 -32.90
CA ALA A 846 -12.81 12.85 -32.05
C ALA A 846 -13.70 11.60 -32.02
N ILE A 847 -13.97 11.00 -33.19
CA ILE A 847 -14.74 9.74 -33.28
C ILE A 847 -13.99 8.60 -32.56
N GLY A 848 -12.66 8.50 -32.80
CA GLY A 848 -11.81 7.53 -32.13
C GLY A 848 -11.81 7.70 -30.62
N ALA A 849 -11.69 8.93 -30.14
CA ALA A 849 -11.74 9.25 -28.72
C ALA A 849 -13.08 8.84 -28.08
N LEU A 850 -14.21 9.16 -28.71
CA LEU A 850 -15.54 8.77 -28.21
C LEU A 850 -15.71 7.25 -28.15
N LEU A 851 -15.28 6.53 -29.20
CA LEU A 851 -15.29 5.06 -29.19
C LEU A 851 -14.30 4.52 -28.13
N GLY A 852 -13.18 5.19 -27.95
CA GLY A 852 -12.21 4.88 -26.91
C GLY A 852 -12.78 5.03 -25.50
N LEU A 853 -13.63 6.03 -25.25
CA LEU A 853 -14.33 6.14 -23.97
C LEU A 853 -15.21 4.92 -23.69
N VAL A 854 -15.96 4.44 -24.69
CA VAL A 854 -16.79 3.22 -24.54
C VAL A 854 -15.91 2.00 -24.27
N LEU A 855 -14.84 1.81 -25.05
CA LEU A 855 -13.89 0.72 -24.85
C LEU A 855 -13.19 0.82 -23.49
N GLY A 856 -12.91 2.05 -23.05
CA GLY A 856 -12.27 2.34 -21.77
C GLY A 856 -13.13 1.96 -20.57
N ILE A 857 -14.44 2.08 -20.64
CA ILE A 857 -15.37 1.58 -19.59
C ILE A 857 -15.18 0.07 -19.40
N TRP A 858 -15.16 -0.67 -20.50
CA TRP A 858 -14.99 -2.12 -20.46
C TRP A 858 -13.59 -2.50 -19.95
N LEU A 859 -12.56 -1.82 -20.45
CA LEU A 859 -11.19 -2.05 -20.04
C LEU A 859 -10.97 -1.71 -18.56
N HIS A 860 -11.54 -0.60 -18.08
CA HIS A 860 -11.52 -0.21 -16.67
C HIS A 860 -12.18 -1.29 -15.79
N ALA A 861 -13.38 -1.75 -16.16
CA ALA A 861 -14.06 -2.79 -15.40
C ALA A 861 -13.26 -4.11 -15.34
N PHE A 862 -12.54 -4.44 -16.41
CA PHE A 862 -11.65 -5.61 -16.43
C PHE A 862 -10.41 -5.40 -15.53
N VAL A 863 -9.74 -4.25 -15.67
CA VAL A 863 -8.51 -3.94 -14.91
C VAL A 863 -8.81 -3.87 -13.42
N VAL A 864 -9.86 -3.16 -13.02
CA VAL A 864 -10.22 -2.99 -11.60
C VAL A 864 -10.47 -4.34 -10.94
N ARG A 865 -11.26 -5.23 -11.56
CA ARG A 865 -11.53 -6.56 -11.01
C ARG A 865 -10.29 -7.46 -10.89
N THR A 866 -9.31 -7.29 -11.79
CA THR A 866 -8.10 -8.13 -11.79
C THR A 866 -7.01 -7.60 -10.85
N VAL A 867 -7.07 -6.31 -10.53
CA VAL A 867 -6.07 -5.63 -9.65
C VAL A 867 -6.57 -5.51 -8.22
N GLU A 868 -7.84 -5.77 -7.96
CA GLU A 868 -8.39 -5.81 -6.60
C GLU A 868 -7.59 -6.79 -5.72
N VAL A 869 -7.19 -6.32 -4.54
CA VAL A 869 -6.50 -7.11 -3.51
C VAL A 869 -7.53 -7.77 -2.59
N ASP A 870 -7.20 -8.90 -1.97
CA ASP A 870 -8.16 -9.73 -1.23
C ASP A 870 -8.92 -8.97 -0.13
N MET A 871 -8.28 -8.03 0.56
CA MET A 871 -8.91 -7.26 1.65
C MET A 871 -9.54 -5.93 1.23
N VAL A 872 -9.44 -5.51 -0.06
CA VAL A 872 -9.95 -4.19 -0.50
C VAL A 872 -10.73 -4.32 -1.79
N MET A 873 -11.98 -3.87 -1.78
CA MET A 873 -12.81 -3.72 -2.97
C MET A 873 -12.65 -2.32 -3.56
N PHE A 874 -12.40 -2.21 -4.85
CA PHE A 874 -12.31 -0.91 -5.50
C PHE A 874 -13.68 -0.34 -5.88
N GLY A 875 -13.80 0.99 -5.88
CA GLY A 875 -15.05 1.69 -6.13
C GLY A 875 -15.46 1.67 -7.60
N ARG A 876 -15.51 0.67 -8.31
CA ARG A 876 -15.93 0.34 -9.71
C ARG A 876 -16.73 1.42 -10.46
N LYS A 877 -16.45 2.72 -10.23
CA LYS A 877 -17.08 3.87 -10.89
C LYS A 877 -16.03 4.76 -11.55
N ILE A 878 -16.40 5.37 -12.67
CA ILE A 878 -15.59 6.39 -13.34
C ILE A 878 -16.33 7.72 -13.20
N ASN A 879 -15.67 8.74 -12.69
CA ASN A 879 -16.25 10.07 -12.53
C ASN A 879 -16.54 10.70 -13.90
N PRO A 880 -17.65 11.43 -14.08
CA PRO A 880 -17.96 12.12 -15.35
C PRO A 880 -16.83 13.03 -15.82
N LEU A 881 -16.10 13.67 -14.88
CA LEU A 881 -14.97 14.52 -15.18
C LEU A 881 -13.83 13.76 -15.90
N SER A 882 -13.60 12.50 -15.54
CA SER A 882 -12.56 11.66 -16.13
C SER A 882 -12.83 11.34 -17.61
N PHE A 883 -14.11 11.22 -18.00
CA PHE A 883 -14.49 11.11 -19.43
C PHE A 883 -14.11 12.38 -20.20
N VAL A 884 -14.42 13.53 -19.63
CA VAL A 884 -14.10 14.82 -20.23
C VAL A 884 -12.58 15.00 -20.31
N LEU A 885 -11.84 14.69 -19.26
CA LEU A 885 -10.38 14.81 -19.25
C LEU A 885 -9.71 13.86 -20.25
N ALA A 886 -10.11 12.61 -20.33
CA ALA A 886 -9.57 11.65 -21.30
C ALA A 886 -9.82 12.11 -22.74
N PHE A 887 -11.02 12.59 -23.03
CA PHE A 887 -11.36 13.17 -24.34
C PHE A 887 -10.52 14.41 -24.65
N LEU A 888 -10.47 15.38 -23.74
CA LEU A 888 -9.73 16.64 -23.92
C LEU A 888 -8.23 16.39 -24.11
N ILE A 889 -7.63 15.52 -23.31
CA ILE A 889 -6.19 15.18 -23.42
C ILE A 889 -5.93 14.56 -24.79
N THR A 890 -6.77 13.61 -25.26
CA THR A 890 -6.65 13.03 -26.60
C THR A 890 -6.72 14.11 -27.69
N MET A 891 -7.65 15.05 -27.56
CA MET A 891 -7.79 16.17 -28.51
C MET A 891 -6.62 17.16 -28.44
N ILE A 892 -6.10 17.44 -27.24
CA ILE A 892 -4.91 18.29 -27.04
C ILE A 892 -3.70 17.65 -27.74
N PHE A 893 -3.46 16.36 -27.56
CA PHE A 893 -2.38 15.66 -28.27
C PHE A 893 -2.59 15.68 -29.78
N THR A 894 -3.83 15.54 -30.26
CA THR A 894 -4.13 15.67 -31.71
C THR A 894 -3.73 17.06 -32.21
N VAL A 895 -4.11 18.11 -31.53
CA VAL A 895 -3.77 19.48 -31.92
C VAL A 895 -2.27 19.76 -31.82
N LEU A 896 -1.59 19.26 -30.80
CA LEU A 896 -0.13 19.38 -30.65
C LEU A 896 0.60 18.72 -31.81
N VAL A 897 0.20 17.49 -32.16
CA VAL A 897 0.80 16.77 -33.30
C VAL A 897 0.49 17.48 -34.62
N ASP A 898 -0.72 17.99 -34.81
CA ASP A 898 -1.06 18.82 -35.97
C ASP A 898 -0.13 20.06 -36.10
N GLN A 899 0.19 20.71 -34.98
CA GLN A 899 1.14 21.82 -34.97
C GLN A 899 2.55 21.44 -35.42
N ILE A 900 3.04 20.28 -34.94
CA ILE A 900 4.35 19.74 -35.35
C ILE A 900 4.34 19.43 -36.85
N MET A 901 3.28 18.80 -37.33
CA MET A 901 3.15 18.35 -38.72
C MET A 901 2.89 19.48 -39.72
N ARG A 902 2.45 20.66 -39.28
CA ARG A 902 2.32 21.87 -40.13
C ARG A 902 3.61 22.20 -40.87
N ARG A 903 4.76 22.07 -40.18
CA ARG A 903 6.07 22.36 -40.77
C ARG A 903 6.37 21.40 -41.95
N GLN A 904 5.93 20.13 -41.86
CA GLN A 904 6.13 19.16 -42.89
C GLN A 904 5.26 19.44 -44.15
N ILE A 905 3.98 19.81 -43.93
CA ILE A 905 3.07 20.18 -45.03
C ILE A 905 3.58 21.43 -45.78
N ARG A 906 4.10 22.41 -45.04
CA ARG A 906 4.65 23.65 -45.65
C ARG A 906 5.88 23.41 -46.50
N ARG A 907 6.66 22.35 -46.26
CA ARG A 907 7.89 21.99 -46.96
C ARG A 907 7.66 21.11 -48.22
N ILE A 908 6.41 20.75 -48.52
CA ILE A 908 6.11 19.95 -49.71
C ILE A 908 6.47 20.77 -50.97
N ASP A 909 7.43 20.23 -51.75
CA ASP A 909 7.76 20.76 -53.06
C ASP A 909 6.72 20.31 -54.10
N MET A 910 6.08 21.34 -54.74
CA MET A 910 4.98 21.09 -55.68
C MET A 910 5.47 20.43 -56.96
N VAL A 911 6.65 20.83 -57.45
CA VAL A 911 7.23 20.32 -58.69
C VAL A 911 7.65 18.87 -58.56
N GLU A 912 8.37 18.55 -57.47
CA GLU A 912 8.80 17.19 -57.15
C GLU A 912 7.61 16.25 -56.89
N ALA A 913 6.58 16.73 -56.16
CA ALA A 913 5.39 15.96 -55.86
C ALA A 913 4.52 15.64 -57.10
N MET A 914 4.58 16.46 -58.14
CA MET A 914 3.87 16.27 -59.42
C MET A 914 4.66 15.39 -60.37
N LYS A 915 6.03 15.45 -60.37
CA LYS A 915 6.91 14.67 -61.26
C LYS A 915 7.11 13.22 -60.78
N ALA A 916 6.72 12.84 -59.59
CA ALA A 916 7.03 11.53 -59.00
C ALA A 916 6.32 10.31 -59.61
N ASN A 917 5.78 10.43 -60.86
CA ASN A 917 5.12 9.33 -61.56
C ASN A 917 5.41 9.31 -63.08
N GLU A 918 6.45 9.97 -63.56
CA GLU A 918 6.99 9.70 -64.93
C GLU A 918 8.17 8.73 -64.85
#